data_70f39c6aa4bc4cbd70445d8e611fa5c2
#
_entry.id   70f39c6aa4bc4cbd70445d8e611fa5c2
#
_cell.length_a   1.000
_cell.length_b   1.000
_cell.length_c   1.000
_cell.angle_alpha   90.00
_cell.angle_beta   90.00
_cell.angle_gamma   90.00
#
_symmetry.space_group_name_H-M   'P 1'
#
loop_
_entity.id
_entity.type
_entity.pdbx_description
1 polymer ?
#
loop_
_entity_poly.entity_id
_entity_poly.type
_entity_poly.pdbx_seq_one_letter_code
_entity_poly.pdbx_strand_id
1 'polypeptide(L)'
;MPKRVEERVRPITPQLAWRVAVLGGIAFVLFGIVFFRLWYLQVLTGQEAVTQARDNRVRKVRIEAPRGDIVDKNNVKLVRTKAAAVVQMVPSQLPESVREDADAYRKNLAAAESDRLRAQDSYDALRRQLKDDGRKDSKADKRELSALRKQSRKARPVPVPTVRLDETGLIALYKRMGKVLRISPKTIHKRVIRGIADAPYSNVTIVTDVERAKFNYMRENADQFKGVVVEERYLRRYPEKQLAAQIFGRVFEIGPEQLKKDAYAGVAQGTRIGQSGLEKHYDKYLRGTDGYQRVVVDALGRRDDQRIASVREPKQGQRLKLTLDYNLQRAGDAALAKAIASSHFSARAGAYVAMDPRDGAILAMGSAPGFDATVFARPFTERIWDSLTSKATGEPLLNRATDSAYPIGSTFKPITALAALETGLIKANDKIFDNGHYELGPQKYQNAKGMSFGSIDMSDALKVSSDVFFYRLGEQANAKNRAIQRWATKLGFGKTTGIDTDGEAAGLVPDRRWRDEAFAKYEACVEKNKLEIRTMAALYRCGGVERTWTTGDNVNLAVGQGDLQATPLQVAVAYSALANNGTIVKPHFGQAIEDGNGVTIQELPNKPKRKVKIDPEARAVVLDGLHRAATEEQGTSADVFKGWPKEYRLYGKTGTVERPPNPDQSWYACFVKDGDRPIVIVVTVERGGFGAETAAPAARLILSQWFDVKDREFKAGTDQSN
;
A
#
# COMPACT_ATOMS: atom_id res chain seq x y z
N MET A 1 90.79 -27.10 69.85
CA MET A 1 89.49 -27.34 70.43
C MET A 1 88.61 -26.12 70.24
N PRO A 2 87.63 -26.12 69.43
CA PRO A 2 86.69 -25.01 69.27
C PRO A 2 85.58 -25.07 70.36
N LYS A 3 85.29 -23.95 70.98
CA LYS A 3 84.22 -23.79 71.97
C LYS A 3 82.85 -23.89 71.28
N ARG A 4 82.02 -24.80 71.79
CA ARG A 4 80.59 -24.79 71.45
C ARG A 4 79.92 -23.53 71.99
N VAL A 5 79.29 -22.76 71.15
CA VAL A 5 78.39 -21.67 71.53
C VAL A 5 76.99 -22.32 71.80
N GLU A 6 76.59 -22.35 73.06
CA GLU A 6 75.21 -22.71 73.43
C GLU A 6 74.25 -21.58 73.03
N GLU A 7 73.43 -21.83 72.06
CA GLU A 7 72.35 -20.95 71.78
C GLU A 7 71.29 -21.03 72.91
N ARG A 8 71.27 -19.97 73.74
CA ARG A 8 70.16 -19.85 74.70
C ARG A 8 68.88 -19.50 74.01
N VAL A 9 68.04 -20.49 73.83
CA VAL A 9 66.60 -20.30 73.40
C VAL A 9 65.91 -19.52 74.54
N ARG A 10 65.57 -18.27 74.28
CA ARG A 10 64.78 -17.43 75.18
C ARG A 10 63.42 -18.06 75.40
N PRO A 11 62.94 -18.32 76.64
CA PRO A 11 61.67 -18.87 76.90
C PRO A 11 60.58 -17.90 76.44
N ILE A 12 59.60 -18.41 75.68
CA ILE A 12 58.44 -17.65 75.20
C ILE A 12 57.66 -17.16 76.43
N THR A 13 57.58 -15.85 76.62
CA THR A 13 56.82 -15.28 77.76
C THR A 13 55.35 -15.61 77.57
N PRO A 14 54.58 -15.87 78.68
CA PRO A 14 53.14 -16.21 78.58
C PRO A 14 52.34 -15.17 77.78
N GLN A 15 52.72 -13.91 77.81
CA GLN A 15 52.11 -12.83 77.04
C GLN A 15 52.33 -12.95 75.52
N LEU A 16 53.55 -13.38 75.12
CA LEU A 16 53.88 -13.62 73.73
C LEU A 16 53.17 -14.85 73.18
N ALA A 17 53.12 -15.94 73.97
CA ALA A 17 52.37 -17.15 73.64
C ALA A 17 50.87 -16.87 73.41
N TRP A 18 50.24 -16.06 74.28
CA TRP A 18 48.86 -15.65 74.15
C TRP A 18 48.62 -14.79 72.92
N ARG A 19 49.50 -13.83 72.61
CA ARG A 19 49.40 -12.99 71.39
C ARG A 19 49.51 -13.86 70.14
N VAL A 20 50.42 -14.79 70.07
CA VAL A 20 50.62 -15.71 68.96
C VAL A 20 49.39 -16.65 68.83
N ALA A 21 48.84 -17.14 69.94
CA ALA A 21 47.64 -17.95 69.94
C ALA A 21 46.41 -17.18 69.44
N VAL A 22 46.24 -15.91 69.84
CA VAL A 22 45.18 -15.05 69.38
C VAL A 22 45.31 -14.76 67.86
N LEU A 23 46.55 -14.38 67.40
CA LEU A 23 46.83 -14.16 65.99
C LEU A 23 46.60 -15.44 65.15
N GLY A 24 47.10 -16.60 65.70
CA GLY A 24 46.85 -17.90 65.05
C GLY A 24 45.36 -18.27 64.99
N GLY A 25 44.61 -17.96 66.07
CA GLY A 25 43.17 -18.15 66.10
C GLY A 25 42.43 -17.28 65.07
N ILE A 26 42.80 -15.99 64.95
CA ILE A 26 42.26 -15.09 63.95
C ILE A 26 42.59 -15.59 62.53
N ALA A 27 43.85 -15.97 62.28
CA ALA A 27 44.28 -16.53 61.00
C ALA A 27 43.50 -17.82 60.67
N PHE A 28 43.29 -18.71 61.66
CA PHE A 28 42.51 -19.95 61.48
C PHE A 28 41.05 -19.67 61.17
N VAL A 29 40.43 -18.67 61.83
CA VAL A 29 39.06 -18.26 61.53
C VAL A 29 38.97 -17.67 60.12
N LEU A 30 39.87 -16.80 59.73
CA LEU A 30 39.93 -16.23 58.39
C LEU A 30 40.13 -17.34 57.31
N PHE A 31 41.03 -18.28 57.58
CA PHE A 31 41.25 -19.45 56.73
C PHE A 31 40.00 -20.34 56.64
N GLY A 32 39.30 -20.53 57.74
CA GLY A 32 38.04 -21.20 57.79
C GLY A 32 36.97 -20.54 56.94
N ILE A 33 36.83 -19.21 57.02
CA ILE A 33 35.91 -18.43 56.21
C ILE A 33 36.24 -18.59 54.71
N VAL A 34 37.52 -18.45 54.33
CA VAL A 34 37.95 -18.62 52.93
C VAL A 34 37.74 -20.06 52.46
N PHE A 35 38.07 -21.05 53.30
CA PHE A 35 37.83 -22.46 52.99
C PHE A 35 36.33 -22.80 52.78
N PHE A 36 35.48 -22.37 53.69
CA PHE A 36 34.02 -22.56 53.55
C PHE A 36 33.46 -21.80 52.37
N ARG A 37 33.99 -20.58 52.05
CA ARG A 37 33.63 -19.83 50.86
C ARG A 37 34.06 -20.53 49.58
N LEU A 38 35.27 -21.08 49.55
CA LEU A 38 35.77 -21.86 48.41
C LEU A 38 34.99 -23.16 48.23
N TRP A 39 34.74 -23.86 49.33
CA TRP A 39 33.94 -25.09 49.32
C TRP A 39 32.53 -24.82 48.83
N TYR A 40 31.87 -23.76 49.32
CA TYR A 40 30.56 -23.34 48.84
C TYR A 40 30.57 -23.05 47.35
N LEU A 41 31.52 -22.27 46.84
CA LEU A 41 31.65 -21.91 45.43
C LEU A 41 32.01 -23.08 44.52
N GLN A 42 32.79 -24.05 45.00
CA GLN A 42 33.24 -25.18 44.18
C GLN A 42 32.29 -26.39 44.25
N VAL A 43 31.72 -26.69 45.40
CA VAL A 43 30.92 -27.90 45.62
C VAL A 43 29.42 -27.61 45.45
N LEU A 44 28.91 -26.54 46.06
CA LEU A 44 27.45 -26.25 46.02
C LEU A 44 27.04 -25.42 44.81
N THR A 45 27.84 -24.45 44.40
CA THR A 45 27.50 -23.58 43.24
C THR A 45 28.35 -23.89 42.03
N GLY A 46 29.30 -24.83 42.10
CA GLY A 46 30.22 -25.16 41.00
C GLY A 46 29.51 -25.65 39.75
N GLN A 47 28.48 -26.48 39.88
CA GLN A 47 27.70 -26.94 38.75
C GLN A 47 26.86 -25.80 38.10
N GLU A 48 26.29 -24.91 38.88
CA GLU A 48 25.60 -23.74 38.40
C GLU A 48 26.55 -22.78 37.68
N ALA A 49 27.76 -22.54 38.24
CA ALA A 49 28.76 -21.73 37.61
C ALA A 49 29.29 -22.31 36.28
N VAL A 50 29.45 -23.63 36.22
CA VAL A 50 29.82 -24.36 34.99
C VAL A 50 28.69 -24.29 33.96
N THR A 51 27.44 -24.39 34.41
CA THR A 51 26.28 -24.25 33.52
C THR A 51 26.16 -22.84 32.99
N GLN A 52 26.29 -21.82 33.83
CA GLN A 52 26.33 -20.40 33.41
C GLN A 52 27.52 -20.10 32.48
N ALA A 53 28.70 -20.66 32.74
CA ALA A 53 29.85 -20.52 31.86
C ALA A 53 29.64 -21.23 30.51
N ARG A 54 28.94 -22.38 30.49
CA ARG A 54 28.54 -23.06 29.25
C ARG A 54 27.49 -22.27 28.51
N ASP A 55 26.47 -21.75 29.18
CA ASP A 55 25.40 -20.95 28.58
C ASP A 55 25.94 -19.63 28.01
N ASN A 56 26.92 -19.00 28.67
CA ASN A 56 27.62 -17.82 28.15
C ASN A 56 28.46 -18.09 26.89
N ARG A 57 28.85 -19.36 26.66
CA ARG A 57 29.57 -19.78 25.45
C ARG A 57 28.64 -20.20 24.30
N VAL A 58 27.35 -20.36 24.57
CA VAL A 58 26.39 -20.80 23.54
C VAL A 58 25.56 -19.60 23.09
N ARG A 59 25.68 -19.21 21.84
CA ARG A 59 24.82 -18.18 21.23
C ARG A 59 23.75 -18.83 20.38
N LYS A 60 22.52 -18.35 20.56
CA LYS A 60 21.39 -18.72 19.71
C LYS A 60 21.43 -17.86 18.45
N VAL A 61 21.76 -18.48 17.33
CA VAL A 61 21.75 -17.85 15.99
C VAL A 61 20.45 -18.22 15.31
N ARG A 62 19.71 -17.22 14.88
CA ARG A 62 18.45 -17.38 14.16
C ARG A 62 18.72 -17.86 12.72
N ILE A 63 17.89 -18.83 12.26
CA ILE A 63 17.83 -19.26 10.86
C ILE A 63 16.49 -18.75 10.32
N GLU A 64 16.55 -17.81 9.38
CA GLU A 64 15.35 -17.21 8.79
C GLU A 64 14.54 -18.26 8.02
N ALA A 65 13.21 -18.28 8.19
CA ALA A 65 12.32 -19.15 7.45
C ALA A 65 12.06 -18.61 6.04
N PRO A 66 12.05 -19.48 5.00
CA PRO A 66 11.57 -19.08 3.68
C PRO A 66 10.11 -18.67 3.77
N ARG A 67 9.78 -17.50 3.19
CA ARG A 67 8.41 -17.03 3.12
C ARG A 67 7.63 -17.81 2.05
N GLY A 68 6.36 -18.12 2.28
CA GLY A 68 5.49 -18.85 1.34
C GLY A 68 5.31 -18.12 0.00
N ASP A 69 5.08 -18.86 -1.06
CA ASP A 69 4.81 -18.31 -2.39
C ASP A 69 3.36 -17.79 -2.49
N ILE A 70 3.14 -16.85 -3.42
CA ILE A 70 1.79 -16.39 -3.80
C ILE A 70 1.57 -16.83 -5.25
N VAL A 71 0.45 -17.52 -5.48
CA VAL A 71 0.10 -18.07 -6.80
C VAL A 71 -1.29 -17.63 -7.23
N ASP A 72 -1.53 -17.63 -8.53
CA ASP A 72 -2.86 -17.39 -9.10
C ASP A 72 -3.77 -18.63 -8.95
N LYS A 73 -5.01 -18.54 -9.43
CA LYS A 73 -5.98 -19.65 -9.39
C LYS A 73 -5.51 -20.89 -10.16
N ASN A 74 -4.61 -20.73 -11.14
CA ASN A 74 -4.06 -21.78 -12.00
C ASN A 74 -2.66 -22.23 -11.55
N ASN A 75 -2.23 -21.85 -10.33
CA ASN A 75 -0.92 -22.17 -9.75
C ASN A 75 0.28 -21.48 -10.42
N VAL A 76 0.08 -20.45 -11.22
CA VAL A 76 1.16 -19.59 -11.72
C VAL A 76 1.79 -18.81 -10.58
N LYS A 77 3.11 -18.90 -10.40
CA LYS A 77 3.83 -18.22 -9.32
C LYS A 77 3.96 -16.73 -9.61
N LEU A 78 3.17 -15.92 -8.90
CA LEU A 78 3.16 -14.45 -8.99
C LEU A 78 4.24 -13.83 -8.11
N VAL A 79 4.42 -14.35 -6.89
CA VAL A 79 5.47 -13.95 -5.97
C VAL A 79 6.10 -15.19 -5.36
N ARG A 80 7.42 -15.29 -5.40
CA ARG A 80 8.16 -16.43 -4.84
C ARG A 80 9.30 -15.97 -3.93
N THR A 81 9.78 -16.89 -3.11
CA THR A 81 10.96 -16.69 -2.28
C THR A 81 12.13 -17.45 -2.86
N LYS A 82 13.30 -16.81 -2.93
CA LYS A 82 14.55 -17.42 -3.39
C LYS A 82 15.66 -17.12 -2.39
N ALA A 83 16.44 -18.14 -2.02
CA ALA A 83 17.70 -17.93 -1.32
C ALA A 83 18.64 -17.13 -2.23
N ALA A 84 19.25 -16.09 -1.66
CA ALA A 84 20.17 -15.22 -2.36
C ALA A 84 21.32 -14.82 -1.44
N ALA A 85 22.52 -14.78 -1.97
CA ALA A 85 23.69 -14.32 -1.26
C ALA A 85 23.64 -12.80 -1.07
N VAL A 86 23.84 -12.34 0.15
CA VAL A 86 23.80 -10.93 0.55
C VAL A 86 25.13 -10.56 1.18
N VAL A 87 25.67 -9.42 0.78
CA VAL A 87 26.88 -8.83 1.39
C VAL A 87 26.47 -7.62 2.22
N GLN A 88 26.80 -7.66 3.50
CA GLN A 88 26.49 -6.60 4.47
C GLN A 88 27.74 -6.11 5.17
N MET A 89 27.70 -4.88 5.65
CA MET A 89 28.70 -4.33 6.56
C MET A 89 28.15 -4.17 7.97
N VAL A 90 28.96 -4.50 8.96
CA VAL A 90 28.61 -4.45 10.39
C VAL A 90 29.03 -3.10 10.95
N PRO A 91 28.08 -2.20 11.32
CA PRO A 91 28.42 -0.84 11.76
C PRO A 91 29.35 -0.79 12.96
N SER A 92 29.21 -1.73 13.91
CA SER A 92 30.07 -1.79 15.12
C SER A 92 31.55 -2.15 14.84
N GLN A 93 31.82 -2.71 13.64
CA GLN A 93 33.21 -3.07 13.23
C GLN A 93 33.81 -2.05 12.25
N LEU A 94 33.12 -0.95 11.99
CA LEU A 94 33.60 0.17 11.19
C LEU A 94 34.26 1.23 12.10
N PRO A 95 35.19 2.03 11.55
CA PRO A 95 35.75 3.17 12.26
C PRO A 95 34.65 4.08 12.83
N GLU A 96 34.94 4.71 13.96
CA GLU A 96 33.98 5.61 14.62
C GLU A 96 33.64 6.81 13.76
N SER A 97 34.60 7.31 12.99
CA SER A 97 34.44 8.36 11.98
C SER A 97 33.29 8.11 11.01
N VAL A 98 33.08 6.85 10.59
CA VAL A 98 31.99 6.47 9.67
C VAL A 98 30.61 6.61 10.35
N ARG A 99 30.53 6.30 11.66
CA ARG A 99 29.30 6.46 12.44
C ARG A 99 29.00 7.94 12.70
N GLU A 100 30.01 8.72 13.02
CA GLU A 100 29.92 10.19 13.15
C GLU A 100 29.43 10.83 11.85
N ASP A 101 30.01 10.46 10.71
CA ASP A 101 29.63 10.96 9.40
C ASP A 101 28.19 10.58 9.04
N ALA A 102 27.73 9.36 9.42
CA ALA A 102 26.35 8.94 9.22
C ALA A 102 25.38 9.71 10.13
N ASP A 103 25.75 9.98 11.38
CA ASP A 103 24.93 10.78 12.30
C ASP A 103 24.85 12.24 11.84
N ALA A 104 25.95 12.82 11.39
CA ALA A 104 25.96 14.16 10.80
C ALA A 104 25.09 14.21 9.54
N TYR A 105 25.17 13.20 8.68
CA TYR A 105 24.34 13.09 7.49
C TYR A 105 22.84 13.01 7.85
N ARG A 106 22.47 12.21 8.86
CA ARG A 106 21.08 12.10 9.38
C ARG A 106 20.56 13.44 9.91
N LYS A 107 21.38 14.15 10.71
CA LYS A 107 21.02 15.48 11.22
C LYS A 107 20.81 16.48 10.09
N ASN A 108 21.66 16.47 9.09
CA ASN A 108 21.55 17.34 7.92
C ASN A 108 20.34 17.03 7.04
N LEU A 109 19.94 15.75 6.92
CA LEU A 109 18.70 15.35 6.26
C LEU A 109 17.49 15.89 7.01
N ALA A 110 17.44 15.73 8.34
CA ALA A 110 16.35 16.25 9.16
C ALA A 110 16.25 17.79 9.08
N ALA A 111 17.38 18.50 9.08
CA ALA A 111 17.41 19.93 8.91
C ALA A 111 16.90 20.37 7.52
N ALA A 112 17.34 19.71 6.44
CA ALA A 112 16.89 19.99 5.09
C ALA A 112 15.39 19.76 4.91
N GLU A 113 14.83 18.74 5.55
CA GLU A 113 13.39 18.48 5.54
C GLU A 113 12.62 19.52 6.36
N SER A 114 13.14 19.93 7.52
CA SER A 114 12.57 21.03 8.30
C SER A 114 12.55 22.34 7.51
N ASP A 115 13.61 22.64 6.75
CA ASP A 115 13.68 23.82 5.88
C ASP A 115 12.65 23.75 4.75
N ARG A 116 12.45 22.57 4.16
CA ARG A 116 11.42 22.31 3.15
C ARG A 116 10.01 22.59 3.70
N LEU A 117 9.71 22.07 4.90
CA LEU A 117 8.42 22.28 5.54
C LEU A 117 8.20 23.77 5.87
N ARG A 118 9.21 24.45 6.39
CA ARG A 118 9.17 25.91 6.63
C ARG A 118 8.94 26.69 5.33
N ALA A 119 9.59 26.31 4.24
CA ALA A 119 9.37 26.95 2.95
C ALA A 119 7.94 26.70 2.42
N GLN A 120 7.36 25.52 2.70
CA GLN A 120 5.96 25.25 2.39
C GLN A 120 5.02 26.15 3.17
N ASP A 121 5.22 26.26 4.47
CA ASP A 121 4.42 27.13 5.35
C ASP A 121 4.53 28.60 4.91
N SER A 122 5.74 29.07 4.57
CA SER A 122 6.00 30.44 4.08
C SER A 122 5.34 30.67 2.70
N TYR A 123 5.41 29.70 1.79
CA TYR A 123 4.71 29.79 0.50
C TYR A 123 3.20 29.90 0.70
N ASP A 124 2.64 29.10 1.58
CA ASP A 124 1.22 29.10 1.86
C ASP A 124 0.77 30.38 2.60
N ALA A 125 1.65 30.94 3.45
CA ALA A 125 1.42 32.21 4.14
C ALA A 125 1.45 33.40 3.16
N LEU A 126 2.50 33.51 2.34
CA LEU A 126 2.64 34.58 1.36
C LEU A 126 1.52 34.55 0.31
N ARG A 127 1.16 33.37 -0.16
CA ARG A 127 0.05 33.19 -1.09
C ARG A 127 -1.30 33.62 -0.49
N ARG A 128 -1.49 33.43 0.83
CA ARG A 128 -2.66 33.92 1.56
C ARG A 128 -2.65 35.45 1.63
N GLN A 129 -1.53 36.02 2.08
CA GLN A 129 -1.38 37.46 2.23
C GLN A 129 -1.67 38.22 0.91
N LEU A 130 -1.06 37.78 -0.20
CA LEU A 130 -1.25 38.41 -1.51
C LEU A 130 -2.70 38.32 -2.00
N LYS A 131 -3.45 37.34 -1.56
CA LYS A 131 -4.84 37.14 -1.90
C LYS A 131 -5.78 37.98 -1.03
N ASP A 132 -5.47 38.08 0.27
CA ASP A 132 -6.22 38.87 1.22
C ASP A 132 -6.09 40.37 0.91
N ASP A 133 -4.93 40.81 0.42
CA ASP A 133 -4.69 42.20 -0.04
C ASP A 133 -5.44 42.55 -1.33
N GLY A 134 -6.08 41.61 -2.03
CA GLY A 134 -6.89 41.83 -3.24
C GLY A 134 -6.15 42.47 -4.42
N ARG A 135 -4.82 42.58 -4.34
CA ARG A 135 -3.96 43.24 -5.35
C ARG A 135 -3.40 42.21 -6.34
N LYS A 136 -3.14 42.66 -7.55
CA LYS A 136 -2.41 41.84 -8.53
C LYS A 136 -0.98 41.59 -8.04
N ASP A 137 -0.52 40.33 -8.11
CA ASP A 137 0.84 39.95 -7.75
C ASP A 137 1.87 40.80 -8.47
N SER A 138 2.72 41.46 -7.72
CA SER A 138 3.86 42.20 -8.26
C SER A 138 4.91 41.25 -8.87
N LYS A 139 5.85 41.79 -9.65
CA LYS A 139 6.96 40.98 -10.19
C LYS A 139 7.84 40.38 -9.05
N ALA A 140 7.94 41.11 -7.94
CA ALA A 140 8.63 40.63 -6.73
C ALA A 140 7.89 39.46 -6.06
N ASP A 141 6.58 39.60 -5.83
CA ASP A 141 5.74 38.56 -5.24
C ASP A 141 5.79 37.24 -6.06
N LYS A 142 5.70 37.36 -7.38
CA LYS A 142 5.83 36.19 -8.28
C LYS A 142 7.18 35.51 -8.20
N ARG A 143 8.26 36.26 -8.03
CA ARG A 143 9.62 35.72 -7.86
C ARG A 143 9.72 35.00 -6.52
N GLU A 144 9.24 35.59 -5.43
CA GLU A 144 9.29 35.01 -4.10
C GLU A 144 8.43 33.76 -4.01
N LEU A 145 7.19 33.78 -4.48
CA LEU A 145 6.32 32.60 -4.59
C LEU A 145 7.00 31.49 -5.40
N SER A 146 7.66 31.82 -6.52
CA SER A 146 8.37 30.84 -7.34
C SER A 146 9.54 30.20 -6.59
N ALA A 147 10.31 31.01 -5.83
CA ALA A 147 11.43 30.53 -5.02
C ALA A 147 10.97 29.63 -3.88
N LEU A 148 9.98 30.06 -3.08
CA LEU A 148 9.39 29.29 -2.00
C LEU A 148 8.76 27.98 -2.52
N ARG A 149 8.04 28.03 -3.64
CA ARG A 149 7.46 26.86 -4.30
C ARG A 149 8.52 25.87 -4.77
N LYS A 150 9.65 26.36 -5.28
CA LYS A 150 10.79 25.51 -5.67
C LYS A 150 11.41 24.84 -4.46
N GLN A 151 11.60 25.56 -3.37
CA GLN A 151 12.17 25.07 -2.12
C GLN A 151 11.22 24.10 -1.38
N SER A 152 9.90 24.36 -1.39
CA SER A 152 8.89 23.53 -0.75
C SER A 152 8.63 22.19 -1.47
N ARG A 153 8.89 22.13 -2.78
CA ARG A 153 8.67 20.90 -3.56
C ARG A 153 9.66 19.79 -3.29
N LYS A 154 10.87 20.14 -2.87
CA LYS A 154 11.93 19.15 -2.62
C LYS A 154 12.92 19.69 -1.60
N ALA A 155 13.22 18.88 -0.59
CA ALA A 155 14.28 19.19 0.36
C ALA A 155 15.62 19.45 -0.37
N ARG A 156 16.44 20.35 0.17
CA ARG A 156 17.78 20.60 -0.36
C ARG A 156 18.57 19.30 -0.38
N PRO A 157 19.22 18.93 -1.51
CA PRO A 157 20.02 17.72 -1.54
C PRO A 157 21.16 17.79 -0.51
N VAL A 158 21.19 16.82 0.39
CA VAL A 158 22.25 16.67 1.36
C VAL A 158 23.34 15.78 0.75
N PRO A 159 24.58 16.27 0.58
CA PRO A 159 25.65 15.44 0.07
C PRO A 159 26.05 14.39 1.10
N VAL A 160 26.22 13.14 0.66
CA VAL A 160 26.78 12.09 1.51
C VAL A 160 28.25 12.40 1.73
N PRO A 161 28.74 12.43 2.99
CA PRO A 161 30.16 12.62 3.31
C PRO A 161 31.06 11.69 2.47
N THR A 162 32.24 12.13 2.14
CA THR A 162 33.26 11.31 1.47
C THR A 162 34.08 10.56 2.50
N VAL A 163 34.68 9.42 2.11
CA VAL A 163 35.63 8.71 2.98
C VAL A 163 36.77 9.64 3.38
N ARG A 164 37.09 9.70 4.64
CA ARG A 164 38.25 10.49 5.18
C ARG A 164 39.54 9.90 4.64
N LEU A 165 40.49 10.73 4.25
CA LEU A 165 41.75 10.31 3.60
C LEU A 165 42.69 9.51 4.56
N ASP A 166 42.56 9.72 5.84
CA ASP A 166 43.27 9.02 6.90
C ASP A 166 42.76 7.60 7.16
N GLU A 167 41.55 7.28 6.71
CA GLU A 167 40.96 5.94 6.79
C GLU A 167 41.49 4.98 5.70
N THR A 168 42.81 4.81 5.64
CA THR A 168 43.46 4.01 4.58
C THR A 168 43.02 2.55 4.56
N GLY A 169 42.80 1.95 5.74
CA GLY A 169 42.29 0.58 5.88
C GLY A 169 40.89 0.40 5.31
N LEU A 170 39.99 1.36 5.55
CA LEU A 170 38.64 1.38 5.04
C LEU A 170 38.62 1.57 3.52
N ILE A 171 39.43 2.49 3.01
CA ILE A 171 39.60 2.73 1.57
C ILE A 171 40.10 1.45 0.88
N ALA A 172 41.05 0.75 1.45
CA ALA A 172 41.58 -0.52 0.93
C ALA A 172 40.50 -1.61 0.94
N LEU A 173 39.67 -1.72 1.99
CA LEU A 173 38.54 -2.63 2.07
C LEU A 173 37.53 -2.33 0.98
N TYR A 174 37.12 -1.06 0.81
CA TYR A 174 36.17 -0.70 -0.25
C TYR A 174 36.71 -0.96 -1.66
N LYS A 175 38.02 -0.78 -1.89
CA LYS A 175 38.65 -1.13 -3.17
C LYS A 175 38.59 -2.66 -3.42
N ARG A 176 38.91 -3.50 -2.40
CA ARG A 176 38.82 -4.97 -2.52
C ARG A 176 37.38 -5.42 -2.77
N MET A 177 36.42 -4.93 -1.96
CA MET A 177 34.99 -5.21 -2.17
C MET A 177 34.53 -4.78 -3.57
N GLY A 178 34.94 -3.58 -3.98
CA GLY A 178 34.59 -3.02 -5.29
C GLY A 178 35.07 -3.88 -6.44
N LYS A 179 36.29 -4.44 -6.36
CA LYS A 179 36.84 -5.36 -7.36
C LYS A 179 36.02 -6.65 -7.46
N VAL A 180 35.70 -7.27 -6.31
CA VAL A 180 34.92 -8.53 -6.27
C VAL A 180 33.46 -8.31 -6.71
N LEU A 181 32.80 -7.29 -6.18
CA LEU A 181 31.39 -7.04 -6.38
C LEU A 181 31.07 -6.26 -7.65
N ARG A 182 32.10 -5.74 -8.35
CA ARG A 182 31.97 -4.86 -9.53
C ARG A 182 31.15 -3.61 -9.28
N ILE A 183 31.37 -2.99 -8.12
CA ILE A 183 30.75 -1.71 -7.74
C ILE A 183 31.82 -0.72 -7.27
N SER A 184 31.60 0.58 -7.52
CA SER A 184 32.62 1.57 -7.16
C SER A 184 32.74 1.71 -5.62
N PRO A 185 33.97 1.91 -5.08
CA PRO A 185 34.19 2.20 -3.66
C PRO A 185 33.33 3.35 -3.13
N LYS A 186 33.13 4.39 -3.95
CA LYS A 186 32.25 5.53 -3.64
C LYS A 186 30.79 5.09 -3.45
N THR A 187 30.33 4.11 -4.22
CA THR A 187 28.95 3.57 -4.09
C THR A 187 28.83 2.75 -2.82
N ILE A 188 29.83 1.95 -2.48
CA ILE A 188 29.88 1.20 -1.21
C ILE A 188 29.76 2.16 -0.05
N HIS A 189 30.64 3.16 0.03
CA HIS A 189 30.65 4.16 1.10
C HIS A 189 29.29 4.87 1.22
N LYS A 190 28.72 5.33 0.09
CA LYS A 190 27.39 5.97 0.11
C LYS A 190 26.30 5.07 0.68
N ARG A 191 26.34 3.76 0.39
CA ARG A 191 25.40 2.79 0.93
C ARG A 191 25.61 2.62 2.44
N VAL A 192 26.85 2.56 2.88
CA VAL A 192 27.21 2.45 4.30
C VAL A 192 26.70 3.65 5.09
N ILE A 193 27.04 4.87 4.68
CA ILE A 193 26.63 6.10 5.39
C ILE A 193 25.10 6.19 5.47
N ARG A 194 24.41 5.96 4.35
CA ARG A 194 22.94 5.99 4.32
C ARG A 194 22.33 4.91 5.18
N GLY A 195 22.82 3.67 5.08
CA GLY A 195 22.28 2.56 5.85
C GLY A 195 22.45 2.74 7.36
N ILE A 196 23.59 3.29 7.82
CA ILE A 196 23.80 3.63 9.23
C ILE A 196 22.90 4.80 9.65
N ALA A 197 22.75 5.82 8.80
CA ALA A 197 21.87 6.95 9.10
C ALA A 197 20.39 6.51 9.26
N ASP A 198 19.96 5.56 8.45
CA ASP A 198 18.59 5.02 8.50
C ASP A 198 18.40 4.05 9.68
N ALA A 199 19.39 3.17 9.94
CA ALA A 199 19.32 2.14 10.98
C ALA A 199 20.71 1.92 11.65
N PRO A 200 21.06 2.71 12.68
CA PRO A 200 22.41 2.77 13.24
C PRO A 200 22.97 1.44 13.81
N TYR A 201 22.09 0.54 14.22
CA TYR A 201 22.47 -0.72 14.89
C TYR A 201 22.25 -1.96 14.01
N SER A 202 21.76 -1.79 12.79
CA SER A 202 21.50 -2.89 11.85
C SER A 202 22.63 -3.03 10.85
N ASN A 203 22.91 -4.28 10.42
CA ASN A 203 23.86 -4.52 9.35
C ASN A 203 23.43 -3.81 8.06
N VAL A 204 24.36 -3.10 7.44
CA VAL A 204 24.09 -2.35 6.21
C VAL A 204 24.23 -3.25 4.99
N THR A 205 23.15 -3.50 4.28
CA THR A 205 23.15 -4.27 3.04
C THR A 205 23.85 -3.50 1.91
N ILE A 206 24.95 -4.05 1.42
CA ILE A 206 25.74 -3.47 0.32
C ILE A 206 25.26 -3.98 -1.03
N VAL A 207 25.12 -5.30 -1.19
CA VAL A 207 24.63 -5.93 -2.41
C VAL A 207 23.74 -7.12 -2.04
N THR A 208 22.66 -7.31 -2.80
CA THR A 208 21.78 -8.49 -2.75
C THR A 208 21.95 -9.31 -4.02
N ASP A 209 21.68 -10.62 -3.94
CA ASP A 209 21.74 -11.54 -5.08
C ASP A 209 23.13 -11.61 -5.74
N VAL A 210 24.13 -11.77 -4.89
CA VAL A 210 25.53 -11.91 -5.34
C VAL A 210 25.74 -13.28 -5.99
N GLU A 211 26.47 -13.31 -7.10
CA GLU A 211 26.85 -14.54 -7.78
C GLU A 211 27.55 -15.52 -6.84
N ARG A 212 27.25 -16.81 -6.95
CA ARG A 212 27.77 -17.86 -6.05
C ARG A 212 29.30 -17.87 -5.96
N ALA A 213 29.99 -17.66 -7.07
CA ALA A 213 31.45 -17.63 -7.09
C ALA A 213 32.01 -16.46 -6.24
N LYS A 214 31.41 -15.29 -6.32
CA LYS A 214 31.83 -14.12 -5.52
C LYS A 214 31.50 -14.31 -4.05
N PHE A 215 30.35 -14.91 -3.76
CA PHE A 215 29.93 -15.26 -2.39
C PHE A 215 30.95 -16.22 -1.75
N ASN A 216 31.28 -17.33 -2.44
CA ASN A 216 32.25 -18.30 -1.93
C ASN A 216 33.62 -17.66 -1.74
N TYR A 217 34.12 -16.89 -2.73
CA TYR A 217 35.39 -16.18 -2.62
C TYR A 217 35.46 -15.27 -1.39
N MET A 218 34.43 -14.47 -1.15
CA MET A 218 34.42 -13.57 0.02
C MET A 218 34.31 -14.33 1.35
N ARG A 219 33.67 -15.50 1.37
CA ARG A 219 33.57 -16.36 2.54
C ARG A 219 34.88 -17.06 2.88
N GLU A 220 35.55 -17.59 1.86
CA GLU A 220 36.85 -18.27 1.99
C GLU A 220 37.98 -17.30 2.39
N ASN A 221 37.87 -16.02 2.00
CA ASN A 221 38.84 -14.98 2.31
C ASN A 221 38.31 -13.97 3.35
N ALA A 222 37.51 -14.43 4.33
CA ALA A 222 36.86 -13.54 5.30
C ALA A 222 37.83 -12.65 6.09
N ASP A 223 39.05 -13.09 6.32
CA ASP A 223 40.13 -12.34 6.95
C ASP A 223 40.50 -11.05 6.19
N GLN A 224 40.37 -11.03 4.86
CA GLN A 224 40.58 -9.86 4.00
C GLN A 224 39.39 -8.89 4.00
N PHE A 225 38.23 -9.32 4.49
CA PHE A 225 36.97 -8.59 4.50
C PHE A 225 36.45 -8.36 5.92
N LYS A 226 37.33 -7.95 6.84
CA LYS A 226 36.93 -7.63 8.22
C LYS A 226 35.84 -6.59 8.27
N GLY A 227 34.80 -6.84 9.07
CA GLY A 227 33.61 -5.98 9.14
C GLY A 227 32.59 -6.21 8.03
N VAL A 228 32.81 -7.21 7.18
CA VAL A 228 31.85 -7.64 6.13
C VAL A 228 31.28 -9.00 6.50
N VAL A 229 29.96 -9.10 6.45
CA VAL A 229 29.23 -10.38 6.61
C VAL A 229 28.67 -10.78 5.26
N VAL A 230 28.88 -12.02 4.91
CA VAL A 230 28.37 -12.64 3.68
C VAL A 230 27.50 -13.83 4.07
N GLU A 231 26.21 -13.71 3.83
CA GLU A 231 25.22 -14.69 4.28
C GLU A 231 24.17 -14.96 3.21
N GLU A 232 23.50 -16.10 3.29
CA GLU A 232 22.33 -16.39 2.49
C GLU A 232 21.09 -15.82 3.21
N ARG A 233 20.27 -15.07 2.47
CA ARG A 233 18.98 -14.56 2.92
C ARG A 233 17.89 -14.89 1.93
N TYR A 234 16.68 -15.00 2.40
CA TYR A 234 15.53 -15.22 1.54
C TYR A 234 15.00 -13.88 1.01
N LEU A 235 15.04 -13.70 -0.33
CA LEU A 235 14.54 -12.51 -1.00
C LEU A 235 13.26 -12.82 -1.76
N ARG A 236 12.31 -11.87 -1.69
CA ARG A 236 11.11 -11.92 -2.54
C ARG A 236 11.47 -11.67 -4.00
N ARG A 237 10.87 -12.45 -4.88
CA ARG A 237 11.01 -12.34 -6.32
C ARG A 237 9.65 -12.15 -6.96
N TYR A 238 9.59 -11.20 -7.85
CA TYR A 238 8.41 -10.85 -8.63
C TYR A 238 8.71 -11.13 -10.09
N PRO A 239 8.37 -12.35 -10.62
CA PRO A 239 8.73 -12.75 -11.99
C PRO A 239 8.27 -11.76 -13.04
N GLU A 240 7.06 -11.22 -12.87
CA GLU A 240 6.42 -10.29 -13.80
C GLU A 240 6.61 -8.81 -13.42
N LYS A 241 7.51 -8.53 -12.50
CA LYS A 241 7.94 -7.19 -12.07
C LYS A 241 6.80 -6.21 -11.74
N GLN A 242 6.02 -5.79 -12.75
CA GLN A 242 4.97 -4.76 -12.60
C GLN A 242 3.58 -5.32 -12.39
N LEU A 243 3.33 -6.59 -12.75
CA LEU A 243 2.01 -7.20 -12.69
C LEU A 243 1.48 -7.18 -11.26
N ALA A 244 0.32 -6.61 -11.06
CA ALA A 244 -0.37 -6.55 -9.76
C ALA A 244 0.49 -6.00 -8.60
N ALA A 245 1.49 -5.14 -8.88
CA ALA A 245 2.48 -4.69 -7.91
C ALA A 245 1.88 -3.99 -6.69
N GLN A 246 0.80 -3.22 -6.86
CA GLN A 246 0.08 -2.55 -5.78
C GLN A 246 -0.65 -3.54 -4.86
N ILE A 247 -1.10 -4.68 -5.43
CA ILE A 247 -1.91 -5.68 -4.71
C ILE A 247 -1.04 -6.51 -3.76
N PHE A 248 0.13 -6.98 -4.22
CA PHE A 248 0.99 -7.83 -3.39
C PHE A 248 1.50 -7.12 -2.15
N GLY A 249 1.81 -5.83 -2.28
CA GLY A 249 2.39 -5.06 -1.18
C GLY A 249 3.90 -5.29 -1.02
N ARG A 250 4.40 -5.06 0.18
CA ARG A 250 5.84 -5.06 0.46
C ARG A 250 6.19 -5.73 1.78
N VAL A 251 7.42 -6.25 1.86
CA VAL A 251 7.96 -6.96 3.03
C VAL A 251 9.19 -6.21 3.53
N PHE A 252 9.17 -5.76 4.80
CA PHE A 252 10.28 -5.10 5.47
C PHE A 252 10.46 -5.62 6.90
N GLU A 253 11.55 -5.22 7.57
CA GLU A 253 11.79 -5.55 8.95
C GLU A 253 10.68 -5.01 9.86
N ILE A 254 10.35 -5.77 10.91
CA ILE A 254 9.37 -5.37 11.91
C ILE A 254 9.87 -4.18 12.71
N GLY A 255 9.03 -3.15 12.80
CA GLY A 255 9.33 -1.96 13.59
C GLY A 255 9.04 -2.14 15.09
N PRO A 256 9.62 -1.29 15.96
CA PRO A 256 9.44 -1.37 17.42
C PRO A 256 7.97 -1.31 17.85
N GLU A 257 7.16 -0.47 17.21
CA GLU A 257 5.73 -0.35 17.52
C GLU A 257 4.90 -1.57 17.06
N GLN A 258 5.38 -2.29 16.05
CA GLN A 258 4.73 -3.52 15.60
C GLN A 258 5.02 -4.68 16.54
N LEU A 259 6.26 -4.74 17.11
CA LEU A 259 6.64 -5.75 18.10
C LEU A 259 5.77 -5.73 19.35
N LYS A 260 5.16 -4.59 19.68
CA LYS A 260 4.25 -4.44 20.83
C LYS A 260 2.84 -5.00 20.58
N LYS A 261 2.51 -5.34 19.33
CA LYS A 261 1.17 -5.80 18.96
C LYS A 261 1.04 -7.32 19.18
N ASP A 262 -0.08 -7.77 19.71
CA ASP A 262 -0.39 -9.19 19.94
C ASP A 262 -0.25 -10.06 18.67
N ALA A 263 -0.58 -9.50 17.51
CA ALA A 263 -0.43 -10.16 16.22
C ALA A 263 1.02 -10.58 15.90
N TYR A 264 2.01 -9.98 16.57
CA TYR A 264 3.43 -10.27 16.41
C TYR A 264 4.09 -10.80 17.69
N ALA A 265 3.29 -11.27 18.66
CA ALA A 265 3.81 -11.90 19.87
C ALA A 265 4.77 -13.06 19.53
N GLY A 266 5.96 -13.05 20.13
CA GLY A 266 7.00 -14.05 19.87
C GLY A 266 7.80 -13.86 18.57
N VAL A 267 7.54 -12.80 17.80
CA VAL A 267 8.34 -12.45 16.62
C VAL A 267 9.62 -11.75 17.07
N ALA A 268 10.78 -12.25 16.62
CA ALA A 268 12.06 -11.64 16.96
C ALA A 268 12.29 -10.33 16.21
N GLN A 269 13.02 -9.40 16.84
CA GLN A 269 13.52 -8.20 16.18
C GLN A 269 14.33 -8.57 14.92
N GLY A 270 14.25 -7.76 13.86
CA GLY A 270 14.89 -8.05 12.58
C GLY A 270 14.14 -9.07 11.71
N THR A 271 13.00 -9.60 12.17
CA THR A 271 12.14 -10.44 11.31
C THR A 271 11.49 -9.59 10.24
N ARG A 272 11.47 -10.11 9.01
CA ARG A 272 10.77 -9.45 7.90
C ARG A 272 9.31 -9.88 7.88
N ILE A 273 8.42 -8.88 7.93
CA ILE A 273 6.97 -9.06 7.93
C ILE A 273 6.34 -8.34 6.74
N GLY A 274 5.14 -8.72 6.37
CA GLY A 274 4.33 -7.98 5.41
C GLY A 274 3.92 -6.63 5.99
N GLN A 275 4.21 -5.54 5.26
CA GLN A 275 3.94 -4.17 5.68
C GLN A 275 2.73 -3.54 4.99
N SER A 276 2.34 -4.08 3.82
CA SER A 276 1.16 -3.64 3.07
C SER A 276 0.65 -4.76 2.16
N GLY A 277 -0.55 -4.56 1.60
CA GLY A 277 -1.18 -5.44 0.63
C GLY A 277 -1.43 -6.86 1.15
N LEU A 278 -1.46 -7.82 0.23
CA LEU A 278 -1.64 -9.24 0.56
C LEU A 278 -0.54 -9.78 1.46
N GLU A 279 0.70 -9.30 1.30
CA GLU A 279 1.82 -9.67 2.16
C GLU A 279 1.55 -9.36 3.64
N LYS A 280 0.86 -8.25 3.93
CA LYS A 280 0.47 -7.87 5.30
C LYS A 280 -0.76 -8.64 5.76
N HIS A 281 -1.80 -8.70 4.93
CA HIS A 281 -3.06 -9.33 5.30
C HIS A 281 -2.87 -10.82 5.64
N TYR A 282 -2.06 -11.51 4.84
CA TYR A 282 -1.77 -12.94 4.98
C TYR A 282 -0.41 -13.23 5.63
N ASP A 283 0.22 -12.25 6.31
CA ASP A 283 1.55 -12.40 6.89
C ASP A 283 1.68 -13.60 7.82
N LYS A 284 0.65 -13.88 8.63
CA LYS A 284 0.61 -15.01 9.57
C LYS A 284 0.87 -16.35 8.86
N TYR A 285 0.35 -16.53 7.65
CA TYR A 285 0.52 -17.76 6.87
C TYR A 285 1.80 -17.72 6.05
N LEU A 286 2.08 -16.58 5.42
CA LEU A 286 3.23 -16.43 4.51
C LEU A 286 4.58 -16.41 5.21
N ARG A 287 4.69 -15.89 6.44
CA ARG A 287 5.98 -15.62 7.12
C ARG A 287 6.77 -16.87 7.48
N GLY A 288 6.13 -17.99 7.78
CA GLY A 288 6.79 -19.19 8.29
C GLY A 288 7.21 -19.05 9.76
N THR A 289 7.99 -20.02 10.22
CA THR A 289 8.52 -20.04 11.59
C THR A 289 10.03 -20.22 11.55
N ASP A 290 10.76 -19.24 12.07
CA ASP A 290 12.21 -19.26 12.10
C ASP A 290 12.76 -20.45 12.91
N GLY A 291 13.84 -20.99 12.40
CA GLY A 291 14.69 -21.95 13.10
C GLY A 291 15.72 -21.24 13.97
N TYR A 292 16.50 -22.02 14.68
CA TYR A 292 17.67 -21.53 15.38
C TYR A 292 18.76 -22.59 15.48
N GLN A 293 19.98 -22.12 15.49
CA GLN A 293 21.18 -22.90 15.71
C GLN A 293 21.85 -22.41 16.99
N ARG A 294 22.20 -23.32 17.89
CA ARG A 294 23.03 -23.01 19.04
C ARG A 294 24.49 -23.27 18.67
N VAL A 295 25.27 -22.21 18.58
CA VAL A 295 26.71 -22.29 18.26
C VAL A 295 27.52 -21.95 19.48
N VAL A 296 28.62 -22.68 19.68
CA VAL A 296 29.59 -22.38 20.71
C VAL A 296 30.46 -21.21 20.24
N VAL A 297 30.68 -20.23 21.11
CA VAL A 297 31.58 -19.12 20.87
C VAL A 297 32.78 -19.16 21.81
N ASP A 298 33.95 -18.68 21.35
CA ASP A 298 35.12 -18.51 22.17
C ASP A 298 34.98 -17.28 23.10
N ALA A 299 36.01 -17.07 23.97
CA ALA A 299 36.05 -15.93 24.90
C ALA A 299 36.01 -14.57 24.20
N LEU A 300 36.34 -14.48 22.90
CA LEU A 300 36.29 -13.28 22.07
C LEU A 300 34.97 -13.17 21.26
N GLY A 301 34.01 -14.10 21.50
CA GLY A 301 32.73 -14.13 20.82
C GLY A 301 32.81 -14.64 19.38
N ARG A 302 33.92 -15.24 18.95
CA ARG A 302 34.05 -15.84 17.60
C ARG A 302 33.37 -17.19 17.59
N ARG A 303 32.66 -17.50 16.51
CA ARG A 303 31.94 -18.76 16.32
C ARG A 303 32.90 -19.92 16.11
N ASP A 304 32.65 -21.01 16.80
CA ASP A 304 33.24 -22.31 16.50
C ASP A 304 32.23 -23.07 15.63
N ASP A 305 32.35 -22.94 14.31
CA ASP A 305 31.42 -23.54 13.35
C ASP A 305 31.47 -25.09 13.37
N GLN A 306 32.46 -25.69 14.02
CA GLN A 306 32.56 -27.15 14.19
C GLN A 306 31.78 -27.67 15.42
N ARG A 307 31.36 -26.78 16.34
CA ARG A 307 30.65 -27.13 17.56
C ARG A 307 29.22 -26.58 17.57
N ILE A 308 28.34 -27.26 16.84
CA ILE A 308 26.90 -26.97 16.83
C ILE A 308 26.24 -27.76 17.96
N ALA A 309 25.69 -27.07 18.96
CA ALA A 309 25.09 -27.71 20.12
C ALA A 309 23.67 -28.25 19.86
N SER A 310 22.89 -27.54 19.05
CA SER A 310 21.56 -28.00 18.58
C SER A 310 21.08 -27.16 17.41
N VAL A 311 20.24 -27.75 16.56
CA VAL A 311 19.61 -27.07 15.42
C VAL A 311 18.09 -27.30 15.51
N ARG A 312 17.33 -26.23 15.37
CA ARG A 312 15.89 -26.31 15.04
C ARG A 312 15.71 -25.74 13.65
N GLU A 313 15.33 -26.62 12.72
CA GLU A 313 15.12 -26.24 11.32
C GLU A 313 13.98 -25.20 11.20
N PRO A 314 14.13 -24.23 10.28
CA PRO A 314 13.07 -23.29 9.97
C PRO A 314 11.93 -24.02 9.24
N LYS A 315 10.69 -23.62 9.54
CA LYS A 315 9.51 -24.11 8.80
C LYS A 315 9.12 -23.05 7.78
N GLN A 316 9.11 -23.42 6.50
CA GLN A 316 8.67 -22.54 5.42
C GLN A 316 7.24 -22.03 5.65
N GLY A 317 6.96 -20.80 5.26
CA GLY A 317 5.62 -20.24 5.21
C GLY A 317 4.72 -20.96 4.22
N GLN A 318 3.43 -20.93 4.49
CA GLN A 318 2.41 -21.56 3.66
C GLN A 318 2.21 -20.77 2.36
N ARG A 319 1.78 -21.45 1.31
CA ARG A 319 1.48 -20.87 0.01
C ARG A 319 0.09 -20.24 0.04
N LEU A 320 -0.03 -19.04 -0.51
CA LEU A 320 -1.30 -18.35 -0.69
C LEU A 320 -1.77 -18.52 -2.14
N LYS A 321 -2.90 -19.19 -2.31
CA LYS A 321 -3.59 -19.29 -3.60
C LYS A 321 -4.61 -18.16 -3.72
N LEU A 322 -4.58 -17.45 -4.84
CA LEU A 322 -5.45 -16.32 -5.12
C LEU A 322 -6.56 -16.69 -6.10
N THR A 323 -7.59 -15.87 -6.13
CA THR A 323 -8.65 -15.88 -7.15
C THR A 323 -8.22 -15.23 -8.46
N LEU A 324 -7.10 -14.49 -8.47
CA LEU A 324 -6.56 -13.84 -9.66
C LEU A 324 -6.29 -14.85 -10.79
N ASP A 325 -6.63 -14.45 -12.02
CA ASP A 325 -6.24 -15.13 -13.24
C ASP A 325 -5.08 -14.38 -13.89
N TYR A 326 -3.94 -15.03 -14.01
CA TYR A 326 -2.72 -14.44 -14.56
C TYR A 326 -2.91 -13.85 -15.96
N ASN A 327 -3.62 -14.57 -16.85
CA ASN A 327 -3.82 -14.12 -18.22
C ASN A 327 -4.77 -12.93 -18.29
N LEU A 328 -5.83 -12.94 -17.49
CA LEU A 328 -6.77 -11.83 -17.39
C LEU A 328 -6.10 -10.59 -16.77
N GLN A 329 -5.26 -10.79 -15.74
CA GLN A 329 -4.50 -9.69 -15.12
C GLN A 329 -3.57 -9.01 -16.13
N ARG A 330 -2.81 -9.79 -16.91
CA ARG A 330 -1.95 -9.25 -17.98
C ARG A 330 -2.73 -8.50 -19.05
N ALA A 331 -3.85 -9.06 -19.47
CA ALA A 331 -4.71 -8.41 -20.46
C ALA A 331 -5.33 -7.12 -19.91
N GLY A 332 -5.74 -7.11 -18.64
CA GLY A 332 -6.29 -5.93 -17.98
C GLY A 332 -5.26 -4.81 -17.85
N ASP A 333 -4.05 -5.13 -17.39
CA ASP A 333 -2.95 -4.15 -17.29
C ASP A 333 -2.61 -3.56 -18.67
N ALA A 334 -2.56 -4.40 -19.71
CA ALA A 334 -2.32 -3.97 -21.09
C ALA A 334 -3.46 -3.11 -21.64
N ALA A 335 -4.73 -3.48 -21.35
CA ALA A 335 -5.89 -2.73 -21.78
C ALA A 335 -5.94 -1.34 -21.14
N LEU A 336 -5.65 -1.25 -19.82
CA LEU A 336 -5.56 0.03 -19.13
C LEU A 336 -4.43 0.91 -19.67
N ALA A 337 -3.26 0.32 -19.89
CA ALA A 337 -2.12 1.05 -20.48
C ALA A 337 -2.46 1.58 -21.87
N LYS A 338 -3.14 0.79 -22.70
CA LYS A 338 -3.59 1.20 -24.03
C LYS A 338 -4.64 2.31 -23.98
N ALA A 339 -5.60 2.23 -23.05
CA ALA A 339 -6.60 3.28 -22.83
C ALA A 339 -5.94 4.62 -22.45
N ILE A 340 -4.97 4.57 -21.52
CA ILE A 340 -4.20 5.75 -21.11
C ILE A 340 -3.41 6.34 -22.29
N ALA A 341 -2.74 5.49 -23.06
CA ALA A 341 -1.94 5.92 -24.22
C ALA A 341 -2.80 6.47 -25.38
N SER A 342 -4.03 5.98 -25.52
CA SER A 342 -4.97 6.40 -26.57
C SER A 342 -5.74 7.68 -26.21
N SER A 343 -5.64 8.17 -24.97
CA SER A 343 -6.33 9.39 -24.55
C SER A 343 -5.75 10.63 -25.23
N HIS A 344 -6.59 11.42 -25.85
CA HIS A 344 -6.22 12.71 -26.45
C HIS A 344 -5.89 13.79 -25.39
N PHE A 345 -6.17 13.55 -24.13
CA PHE A 345 -6.07 14.50 -23.01
C PHE A 345 -4.87 14.29 -22.10
N SER A 346 -3.83 13.59 -22.57
CA SER A 346 -2.61 13.28 -21.80
C SER A 346 -2.90 12.56 -20.49
N ALA A 347 -3.78 11.58 -20.51
CA ALA A 347 -4.03 10.69 -19.37
C ALA A 347 -2.74 10.03 -18.89
N ARG A 348 -2.62 9.82 -17.58
CA ARG A 348 -1.43 9.20 -16.98
C ARG A 348 -1.79 8.16 -15.92
N ALA A 349 -3.04 8.12 -15.49
CA ALA A 349 -3.49 7.31 -14.38
C ALA A 349 -4.87 6.72 -14.64
N GLY A 350 -5.14 5.59 -14.02
CA GLY A 350 -6.41 4.91 -14.11
C GLY A 350 -6.41 3.62 -13.30
N ALA A 351 -7.55 2.94 -13.28
CA ALA A 351 -7.71 1.65 -12.62
C ALA A 351 -8.77 0.81 -13.29
N TYR A 352 -8.68 -0.51 -13.05
CA TYR A 352 -9.75 -1.43 -13.39
C TYR A 352 -9.96 -2.49 -12.30
N VAL A 353 -11.17 -3.03 -12.26
CA VAL A 353 -11.56 -4.17 -11.43
C VAL A 353 -12.32 -5.15 -12.30
N ALA A 354 -11.94 -6.40 -12.28
CA ALA A 354 -12.68 -7.53 -12.86
C ALA A 354 -13.01 -8.52 -11.74
N MET A 355 -14.28 -8.78 -11.49
CA MET A 355 -14.75 -9.51 -10.31
C MET A 355 -15.87 -10.48 -10.69
N ASP A 356 -15.88 -11.67 -10.08
CA ASP A 356 -17.02 -12.60 -10.18
C ASP A 356 -18.21 -12.03 -9.35
N PRO A 357 -19.37 -11.81 -9.96
CA PRO A 357 -20.52 -11.27 -9.24
C PRO A 357 -21.16 -12.25 -8.25
N ARG A 358 -20.84 -13.53 -8.32
CA ARG A 358 -21.47 -14.58 -7.49
C ARG A 358 -20.97 -14.55 -6.06
N ASP A 359 -19.66 -14.38 -5.89
CA ASP A 359 -18.96 -14.48 -4.59
C ASP A 359 -18.03 -13.30 -4.27
N GLY A 360 -17.70 -12.46 -5.28
CA GLY A 360 -16.79 -11.33 -5.12
C GLY A 360 -15.32 -11.69 -5.32
N ALA A 361 -15.01 -12.85 -5.89
CA ALA A 361 -13.66 -13.22 -6.25
C ALA A 361 -13.05 -12.20 -7.22
N ILE A 362 -11.95 -11.57 -6.85
CA ILE A 362 -11.21 -10.66 -7.74
C ILE A 362 -10.44 -11.48 -8.75
N LEU A 363 -10.89 -11.43 -10.00
CA LEU A 363 -10.29 -12.16 -11.12
C LEU A 363 -9.08 -11.41 -11.70
N ALA A 364 -9.16 -10.07 -11.72
CA ALA A 364 -8.05 -9.18 -12.05
C ALA A 364 -8.32 -7.78 -11.49
N MET A 365 -7.28 -7.06 -11.11
CA MET A 365 -7.37 -5.68 -10.64
C MET A 365 -6.05 -4.96 -10.95
N GLY A 366 -6.11 -3.75 -11.47
CA GLY A 366 -4.93 -2.99 -11.80
C GLY A 366 -5.08 -1.50 -11.54
N SER A 367 -3.92 -0.87 -11.34
CA SER A 367 -3.78 0.58 -11.16
C SER A 367 -2.58 1.08 -11.94
N ALA A 368 -2.75 2.18 -12.65
CA ALA A 368 -1.70 2.87 -13.39
C ALA A 368 -1.46 4.27 -12.81
N PRO A 369 -0.21 4.76 -12.84
CA PRO A 369 0.99 4.08 -13.33
C PRO A 369 1.41 2.92 -12.43
N GLY A 370 1.95 1.85 -13.05
CA GLY A 370 2.54 0.73 -12.34
C GLY A 370 3.99 1.00 -11.92
N PHE A 371 4.59 0.07 -11.17
CA PHE A 371 5.99 0.12 -10.79
C PHE A 371 6.61 -1.27 -10.72
N ASP A 372 7.93 -1.37 -10.81
CA ASP A 372 8.66 -2.63 -10.66
C ASP A 372 8.76 -3.02 -9.17
N ALA A 373 7.99 -4.04 -8.74
CA ALA A 373 7.98 -4.51 -7.35
C ALA A 373 9.34 -5.05 -6.86
N THR A 374 10.28 -5.37 -7.78
CA THR A 374 11.63 -5.82 -7.40
C THR A 374 12.44 -4.75 -6.65
N VAL A 375 12.01 -3.49 -6.69
CA VAL A 375 12.63 -2.41 -5.92
C VAL A 375 12.60 -2.67 -4.41
N PHE A 376 11.62 -3.42 -3.90
CA PHE A 376 11.52 -3.79 -2.49
C PHE A 376 12.44 -4.96 -2.08
N ALA A 377 13.00 -5.69 -3.05
CA ALA A 377 13.97 -6.75 -2.81
C ALA A 377 15.43 -6.26 -2.83
N ARG A 378 15.66 -4.97 -3.06
CA ARG A 378 16.97 -4.32 -3.14
C ARG A 378 17.13 -3.31 -1.99
N PRO A 379 18.34 -2.77 -1.75
CA PRO A 379 18.51 -1.66 -0.83
C PRO A 379 17.57 -0.51 -1.21
N PHE A 380 16.62 -0.22 -0.33
CA PHE A 380 15.58 0.79 -0.55
C PHE A 380 16.11 2.16 -0.20
N THR A 381 15.83 3.18 -1.02
CA THR A 381 16.35 4.53 -0.86
C THR A 381 15.20 5.53 -0.90
N GLU A 382 15.38 6.69 -0.26
CA GLU A 382 14.45 7.83 -0.32
C GLU A 382 14.08 8.20 -1.78
N ARG A 383 15.07 8.20 -2.68
CA ARG A 383 14.81 8.45 -4.11
C ARG A 383 13.82 7.46 -4.72
N ILE A 384 13.91 6.18 -4.34
CA ILE A 384 12.94 5.15 -4.79
C ILE A 384 11.58 5.47 -4.18
N TRP A 385 11.53 5.78 -2.88
CA TRP A 385 10.30 6.16 -2.20
C TRP A 385 9.63 7.36 -2.88
N ASP A 386 10.36 8.45 -3.11
CA ASP A 386 9.86 9.63 -3.80
C ASP A 386 9.32 9.30 -5.20
N SER A 387 10.00 8.43 -5.94
CA SER A 387 9.55 8.02 -7.27
C SER A 387 8.26 7.21 -7.25
N LEU A 388 7.92 6.57 -6.13
CA LEU A 388 6.71 5.76 -5.97
C LEU A 388 5.53 6.53 -5.37
N THR A 389 5.79 7.63 -4.64
CA THR A 389 4.75 8.36 -3.89
C THR A 389 4.52 9.79 -4.37
N SER A 390 5.38 10.31 -5.25
CA SER A 390 5.27 11.68 -5.73
C SER A 390 4.12 11.87 -6.72
N LYS A 391 3.36 12.97 -6.56
CA LYS A 391 2.37 13.41 -7.58
C LYS A 391 2.99 13.66 -8.95
N ALA A 392 4.27 14.07 -9.00
CA ALA A 392 4.96 14.29 -10.26
C ALA A 392 5.16 13.02 -11.09
N THR A 393 5.29 11.87 -10.41
CA THR A 393 5.39 10.54 -11.04
C THR A 393 4.04 9.83 -11.17
N GLY A 394 2.95 10.47 -10.72
CA GLY A 394 1.61 9.91 -10.73
C GLY A 394 1.34 8.91 -9.61
N GLU A 395 2.11 8.95 -8.51
CA GLU A 395 1.88 8.12 -7.32
C GLU A 395 1.75 6.62 -7.64
N PRO A 396 2.79 5.96 -8.22
CA PRO A 396 2.69 4.56 -8.66
C PRO A 396 2.33 3.57 -7.54
N LEU A 397 2.63 3.91 -6.28
CA LEU A 397 2.33 3.05 -5.14
C LEU A 397 0.83 3.03 -4.77
N LEU A 398 0.08 4.04 -5.21
CA LEU A 398 -1.34 4.18 -4.91
C LEU A 398 -2.17 3.16 -5.70
N ASN A 399 -2.91 2.30 -5.02
CA ASN A 399 -3.88 1.42 -5.66
C ASN A 399 -5.19 2.18 -5.92
N ARG A 400 -5.33 2.75 -7.11
CA ARG A 400 -6.50 3.55 -7.47
C ARG A 400 -7.81 2.75 -7.50
N ALA A 401 -7.74 1.44 -7.59
CA ALA A 401 -8.92 0.60 -7.58
C ALA A 401 -9.60 0.54 -6.20
N THR A 402 -8.83 0.68 -5.12
CA THR A 402 -9.28 0.57 -3.73
C THR A 402 -9.11 1.85 -2.92
N ASP A 403 -7.98 2.57 -3.10
CA ASP A 403 -7.55 3.65 -2.20
C ASP A 403 -8.00 5.04 -2.69
N SER A 404 -8.46 5.15 -3.95
CA SER A 404 -8.90 6.41 -4.52
C SER A 404 -10.41 6.43 -4.71
N ALA A 405 -11.06 7.38 -4.07
CA ALA A 405 -12.48 7.64 -4.27
C ALA A 405 -12.66 8.85 -5.20
N TYR A 406 -13.55 8.69 -6.16
CA TYR A 406 -13.83 9.66 -7.21
C TYR A 406 -15.34 9.88 -7.36
N PRO A 407 -15.79 11.03 -7.88
CA PRO A 407 -17.11 11.09 -8.51
C PRO A 407 -17.17 10.06 -9.64
N ILE A 408 -18.31 9.44 -9.85
CA ILE A 408 -18.44 8.31 -10.79
C ILE A 408 -19.35 8.61 -11.99
N GLY A 409 -19.92 9.82 -12.02
CA GLY A 409 -20.78 10.29 -13.12
C GLY A 409 -21.92 9.34 -13.42
N SER A 410 -22.30 9.27 -14.68
CA SER A 410 -23.43 8.49 -15.14
C SER A 410 -23.39 6.99 -14.85
N THR A 411 -22.26 6.42 -14.36
CA THR A 411 -22.24 5.05 -13.84
C THR A 411 -23.09 4.90 -12.56
N PHE A 412 -23.46 6.01 -11.92
CA PHE A 412 -24.36 6.02 -10.77
C PHE A 412 -25.86 6.00 -11.14
N LYS A 413 -26.23 6.38 -12.37
CA LYS A 413 -27.64 6.45 -12.80
C LYS A 413 -28.45 5.15 -12.61
N PRO A 414 -27.91 3.93 -12.78
CA PRO A 414 -28.62 2.69 -12.47
C PRO A 414 -29.07 2.59 -11.00
N ILE A 415 -28.29 3.17 -10.09
CA ILE A 415 -28.60 3.21 -8.64
C ILE A 415 -29.71 4.22 -8.38
N THR A 416 -29.67 5.37 -9.03
CA THR A 416 -30.72 6.39 -8.98
C THR A 416 -32.04 5.86 -9.59
N ALA A 417 -31.97 5.17 -10.73
CA ALA A 417 -33.10 4.53 -11.36
C ALA A 417 -33.79 3.51 -10.44
N LEU A 418 -32.97 2.63 -9.84
CA LEU A 418 -33.46 1.65 -8.89
C LEU A 418 -34.12 2.33 -7.67
N ALA A 419 -33.46 3.36 -7.13
CA ALA A 419 -34.02 4.12 -6.00
C ALA A 419 -35.38 4.77 -6.34
N ALA A 420 -35.54 5.32 -7.54
CA ALA A 420 -36.75 5.97 -7.99
C ALA A 420 -37.90 4.98 -8.20
N LEU A 421 -37.64 3.85 -8.85
CA LEU A 421 -38.62 2.79 -9.06
C LEU A 421 -39.05 2.16 -7.73
N GLU A 422 -38.12 1.79 -6.89
CA GLU A 422 -38.37 1.11 -5.61
C GLU A 422 -39.08 2.00 -4.55
N THR A 423 -39.01 3.31 -4.70
CA THR A 423 -39.70 4.26 -3.81
C THR A 423 -40.97 4.86 -4.42
N GLY A 424 -41.36 4.42 -5.61
CA GLY A 424 -42.55 4.87 -6.34
C GLY A 424 -42.49 6.35 -6.73
N LEU A 425 -41.29 6.90 -6.94
CA LEU A 425 -41.11 8.24 -7.51
C LEU A 425 -41.51 8.28 -8.97
N ILE A 426 -41.32 7.17 -9.66
CA ILE A 426 -41.71 6.96 -11.06
C ILE A 426 -42.05 5.48 -11.26
N LYS A 427 -42.99 5.18 -12.16
CA LYS A 427 -43.27 3.81 -12.61
C LYS A 427 -42.46 3.47 -13.85
N ALA A 428 -42.31 2.20 -14.14
CA ALA A 428 -41.51 1.67 -15.26
C ALA A 428 -41.83 2.33 -16.62
N ASN A 429 -43.12 2.52 -16.92
CA ASN A 429 -43.62 3.02 -18.21
C ASN A 429 -43.91 4.53 -18.21
N ASP A 430 -43.69 5.23 -17.10
CA ASP A 430 -43.86 6.69 -17.03
C ASP A 430 -42.80 7.37 -17.90
N LYS A 431 -43.25 8.34 -18.70
CA LYS A 431 -42.37 9.09 -19.60
C LYS A 431 -42.13 10.49 -19.09
N ILE A 432 -40.90 10.94 -19.24
CA ILE A 432 -40.48 12.32 -18.98
C ILE A 432 -40.04 12.94 -20.31
N PHE A 433 -40.48 14.16 -20.57
CA PHE A 433 -40.08 14.88 -21.76
C PHE A 433 -38.72 15.52 -21.55
N ASP A 434 -37.72 15.08 -22.32
CA ASP A 434 -36.36 15.57 -22.34
C ASP A 434 -36.15 16.52 -23.53
N ASN A 435 -36.10 17.81 -23.21
CA ASN A 435 -35.85 18.88 -24.18
C ASN A 435 -34.37 19.32 -24.21
N GLY A 436 -33.48 18.56 -23.61
CA GLY A 436 -32.06 18.87 -23.53
C GLY A 436 -31.65 19.76 -22.34
N HIS A 437 -32.61 20.38 -21.66
CA HIS A 437 -32.36 21.34 -20.59
C HIS A 437 -33.23 21.09 -19.35
N TYR A 438 -32.70 21.45 -18.19
CA TYR A 438 -33.39 21.41 -16.93
C TYR A 438 -33.03 22.65 -16.09
N GLU A 439 -34.01 23.35 -15.56
CA GLU A 439 -33.82 24.57 -14.78
C GLU A 439 -34.27 24.35 -13.32
N LEU A 440 -33.43 24.73 -12.38
CA LEU A 440 -33.73 24.72 -10.95
C LEU A 440 -33.41 26.09 -10.37
N GLY A 441 -34.41 26.94 -10.23
CA GLY A 441 -34.20 28.34 -9.88
C GLY A 441 -33.33 29.06 -10.95
N PRO A 442 -32.28 29.78 -10.56
CA PRO A 442 -31.39 30.44 -11.53
C PRO A 442 -30.39 29.48 -12.20
N GLN A 443 -30.27 28.23 -11.71
CA GLN A 443 -29.28 27.29 -12.21
C GLN A 443 -29.81 26.53 -13.41
N LYS A 444 -29.04 26.52 -14.48
CA LYS A 444 -29.33 25.76 -15.70
C LYS A 444 -28.44 24.52 -15.77
N TYR A 445 -29.07 23.40 -16.04
CA TYR A 445 -28.45 22.10 -16.28
C TYR A 445 -28.80 21.65 -17.69
N GLN A 446 -27.98 20.80 -18.28
CA GLN A 446 -28.23 20.30 -19.64
C GLN A 446 -27.70 18.88 -19.81
N ASN A 447 -28.23 18.18 -20.79
CA ASN A 447 -27.60 16.97 -21.30
C ASN A 447 -26.25 17.33 -21.90
N ALA A 448 -25.36 16.35 -21.98
CA ALA A 448 -24.11 16.52 -22.71
C ALA A 448 -24.38 17.07 -24.12
N LYS A 449 -23.64 18.09 -24.52
CA LYS A 449 -23.81 18.82 -25.79
C LYS A 449 -25.22 19.40 -26.02
N GLY A 450 -26.05 19.49 -24.99
CA GLY A 450 -27.43 20.01 -25.09
C GLY A 450 -28.39 19.14 -25.90
N MET A 451 -28.09 17.85 -26.09
CA MET A 451 -28.96 16.91 -26.84
C MET A 451 -30.32 16.74 -26.20
N SER A 452 -31.37 16.65 -27.01
CA SER A 452 -32.74 16.37 -26.56
C SER A 452 -33.19 14.99 -27.05
N PHE A 453 -33.93 14.26 -26.20
CA PHE A 453 -34.33 12.88 -26.49
C PHE A 453 -35.87 12.72 -26.58
N GLY A 454 -36.63 13.79 -26.40
CA GLY A 454 -38.07 13.76 -26.47
C GLY A 454 -38.70 13.04 -25.27
N SER A 455 -39.82 12.34 -25.50
CA SER A 455 -40.56 11.64 -24.46
C SER A 455 -40.04 10.23 -24.24
N ILE A 456 -39.23 10.04 -23.20
CA ILE A 456 -38.51 8.81 -22.90
C ILE A 456 -38.90 8.22 -21.56
N ASP A 457 -38.84 6.91 -21.42
CA ASP A 457 -39.02 6.18 -20.16
C ASP A 457 -37.68 5.91 -19.45
N MET A 458 -37.72 5.17 -18.35
CA MET A 458 -36.53 4.87 -17.55
C MET A 458 -35.48 4.05 -18.32
N SER A 459 -35.90 3.08 -19.11
CA SER A 459 -34.99 2.24 -19.89
C SER A 459 -34.32 3.06 -21.01
N ASP A 460 -35.07 3.89 -21.71
CA ASP A 460 -34.57 4.83 -22.72
C ASP A 460 -33.60 5.82 -22.10
N ALA A 461 -33.93 6.39 -20.93
CA ALA A 461 -33.10 7.35 -20.22
C ALA A 461 -31.75 6.74 -19.79
N LEU A 462 -31.70 5.47 -19.41
CA LEU A 462 -30.45 4.74 -19.13
C LEU A 462 -29.67 4.45 -20.42
N LYS A 463 -30.37 4.06 -21.53
CA LYS A 463 -29.78 3.80 -22.84
C LYS A 463 -28.98 4.99 -23.36
N VAL A 464 -29.66 6.16 -23.43
CA VAL A 464 -29.05 7.39 -23.96
C VAL A 464 -28.32 8.22 -22.90
N SER A 465 -28.34 7.80 -21.65
CA SER A 465 -27.74 8.50 -20.52
C SER A 465 -28.30 9.92 -20.30
N SER A 466 -29.60 10.17 -20.46
CA SER A 466 -30.21 11.47 -20.27
C SER A 466 -29.94 12.04 -18.89
N ASP A 467 -29.27 13.19 -18.78
CA ASP A 467 -29.07 13.88 -17.51
C ASP A 467 -30.36 14.57 -17.07
N VAL A 468 -31.10 15.17 -18.00
CA VAL A 468 -32.37 15.88 -17.74
C VAL A 468 -33.38 14.95 -17.06
N PHE A 469 -33.52 13.72 -17.51
CA PHE A 469 -34.37 12.73 -16.86
C PHE A 469 -33.99 12.51 -15.40
N PHE A 470 -32.70 12.30 -15.14
CA PHE A 470 -32.19 12.03 -13.80
C PHE A 470 -32.13 13.26 -12.91
N TYR A 471 -31.95 14.47 -13.44
CA TYR A 471 -32.06 15.72 -12.67
C TYR A 471 -33.45 15.89 -12.08
N ARG A 472 -34.52 15.61 -12.85
CA ARG A 472 -35.90 15.66 -12.36
C ARG A 472 -36.13 14.64 -11.24
N LEU A 473 -35.63 13.42 -11.40
CA LEU A 473 -35.70 12.42 -10.34
C LEU A 473 -34.89 12.85 -9.09
N GLY A 474 -33.74 13.50 -9.28
CA GLY A 474 -32.92 14.06 -8.18
C GLY A 474 -33.66 15.11 -7.39
N GLU A 475 -34.37 16.03 -8.05
CA GLU A 475 -35.23 17.04 -7.42
C GLU A 475 -36.34 16.37 -6.60
N GLN A 476 -37.12 15.48 -7.23
CA GLN A 476 -38.20 14.77 -6.57
C GLN A 476 -37.74 13.92 -5.38
N ALA A 477 -36.62 13.26 -5.52
CA ALA A 477 -36.03 12.43 -4.47
C ALA A 477 -35.55 13.24 -3.26
N ASN A 478 -35.24 14.55 -3.43
CA ASN A 478 -34.85 15.41 -2.32
C ASN A 478 -35.93 15.54 -1.24
N ALA A 479 -37.21 15.49 -1.65
CA ALA A 479 -38.37 15.50 -0.75
C ALA A 479 -38.73 14.12 -0.17
N LYS A 480 -38.17 13.01 -0.73
CA LYS A 480 -38.52 11.61 -0.40
C LYS A 480 -37.48 10.92 0.48
N ASN A 481 -37.23 11.48 1.66
CA ASN A 481 -36.44 10.84 2.74
C ASN A 481 -35.15 10.17 2.24
N ARG A 482 -34.33 10.89 1.50
CA ARG A 482 -33.00 10.45 1.04
C ARG A 482 -33.04 9.13 0.25
N ALA A 483 -34.00 8.97 -0.66
CA ALA A 483 -34.20 7.72 -1.43
C ALA A 483 -32.93 7.26 -2.12
N ILE A 484 -32.25 8.15 -2.86
CA ILE A 484 -31.00 7.86 -3.59
C ILE A 484 -29.88 7.45 -2.64
N GLN A 485 -29.67 8.21 -1.56
CA GLN A 485 -28.60 7.93 -0.58
C GLN A 485 -28.81 6.58 0.13
N ARG A 486 -30.06 6.28 0.48
CA ARG A 486 -30.40 4.97 1.11
C ARG A 486 -30.08 3.81 0.18
N TRP A 487 -30.45 3.91 -1.11
CA TRP A 487 -30.19 2.85 -2.08
C TRP A 487 -28.69 2.75 -2.39
N ALA A 488 -27.98 3.86 -2.53
CA ALA A 488 -26.54 3.87 -2.64
C ALA A 488 -25.85 3.11 -1.48
N THR A 489 -26.24 3.43 -0.25
CA THR A 489 -25.70 2.75 0.95
C THR A 489 -26.10 1.27 1.02
N LYS A 490 -27.33 0.92 0.62
CA LYS A 490 -27.77 -0.49 0.50
C LYS A 490 -26.90 -1.25 -0.47
N LEU A 491 -26.50 -0.67 -1.59
CA LEU A 491 -25.69 -1.31 -2.63
C LEU A 491 -24.17 -1.25 -2.37
N GLY A 492 -23.73 -0.67 -1.25
CA GLY A 492 -22.33 -0.76 -0.79
C GLY A 492 -21.52 0.52 -0.86
N PHE A 493 -22.08 1.64 -1.35
CA PHE A 493 -21.38 2.92 -1.36
C PHE A 493 -21.25 3.55 0.03
N GLY A 494 -20.23 4.39 0.22
CA GLY A 494 -19.99 5.14 1.46
C GLY A 494 -19.42 4.33 2.62
N LYS A 495 -18.97 3.10 2.37
CA LYS A 495 -18.33 2.21 3.36
C LYS A 495 -17.30 1.31 2.67
N THR A 496 -16.27 0.93 3.42
CA THR A 496 -15.30 -0.06 2.93
C THR A 496 -15.97 -1.37 2.56
N THR A 497 -15.52 -1.98 1.47
CA THR A 497 -16.01 -3.29 1.02
C THR A 497 -15.51 -4.43 1.91
N GLY A 498 -14.41 -4.20 2.63
CA GLY A 498 -13.75 -5.19 3.49
C GLY A 498 -13.00 -6.24 2.71
N ILE A 499 -12.46 -5.86 1.55
CA ILE A 499 -11.52 -6.68 0.79
C ILE A 499 -10.33 -7.08 1.66
N ASP A 500 -9.74 -8.23 1.39
CA ASP A 500 -8.64 -8.84 2.13
C ASP A 500 -7.26 -8.23 1.80
N THR A 501 -7.22 -6.90 1.73
CA THR A 501 -6.00 -6.10 1.61
C THR A 501 -6.11 -4.86 2.49
N ASP A 502 -5.06 -4.06 2.61
CA ASP A 502 -5.11 -2.76 3.29
C ASP A 502 -5.24 -1.60 2.30
N GLY A 503 -5.53 -0.42 2.81
CA GLY A 503 -5.60 0.79 2.00
C GLY A 503 -6.93 0.94 1.25
N GLU A 504 -8.09 0.73 1.90
CA GLU A 504 -9.38 0.89 1.24
C GLU A 504 -10.05 2.21 1.65
N ALA A 505 -10.38 3.05 0.67
CA ALA A 505 -11.14 4.26 0.88
C ALA A 505 -12.64 3.96 1.04
N ALA A 506 -13.26 4.57 2.05
CA ALA A 506 -14.70 4.38 2.30
C ALA A 506 -15.60 5.06 1.27
N GLY A 507 -15.09 6.02 0.50
CA GLY A 507 -15.90 6.87 -0.35
C GLY A 507 -16.84 7.78 0.47
N LEU A 508 -17.78 8.41 -0.22
CA LEU A 508 -18.75 9.33 0.39
C LEU A 508 -20.08 9.27 -0.34
N VAL A 509 -21.15 8.99 0.37
CA VAL A 509 -22.52 9.22 -0.10
C VAL A 509 -23.03 10.47 0.62
N PRO A 510 -23.02 11.65 -0.04
CA PRO A 510 -23.37 12.89 0.61
C PRO A 510 -24.88 12.95 0.88
N ASP A 511 -25.24 13.49 2.04
CA ASP A 511 -26.61 13.82 2.41
C ASP A 511 -26.67 15.13 3.19
N ARG A 512 -27.88 15.57 3.52
CA ARG A 512 -28.10 16.82 4.30
C ARG A 512 -27.31 16.79 5.61
N ARG A 513 -27.38 15.69 6.35
CA ARG A 513 -26.69 15.58 7.64
C ARG A 513 -25.18 15.75 7.50
N TRP A 514 -24.59 15.01 6.56
CA TRP A 514 -23.15 15.12 6.27
C TRP A 514 -22.77 16.57 5.88
N ARG A 515 -23.57 17.19 5.02
CA ARG A 515 -23.29 18.56 4.54
C ARG A 515 -23.38 19.58 5.65
N ASP A 516 -24.41 19.47 6.52
CA ASP A 516 -24.60 20.38 7.65
C ASP A 516 -23.47 20.21 8.70
N GLU A 517 -23.06 18.97 9.01
CA GLU A 517 -21.91 18.68 9.87
C GLU A 517 -20.59 19.19 9.28
N ALA A 518 -20.39 19.06 7.96
CA ALA A 518 -19.20 19.57 7.29
C ALA A 518 -19.18 21.09 7.22
N PHE A 519 -20.34 21.73 7.01
CA PHE A 519 -20.48 23.19 7.04
C PHE A 519 -20.23 23.75 8.45
N ALA A 520 -20.77 23.16 9.49
CA ALA A 520 -20.51 23.55 10.86
C ALA A 520 -18.99 23.45 11.22
N LYS A 521 -18.29 22.43 10.73
CA LYS A 521 -16.83 22.33 10.89
C LYS A 521 -16.09 23.44 10.14
N TYR A 522 -16.58 23.78 8.94
CA TYR A 522 -16.04 24.89 8.16
C TYR A 522 -16.24 26.22 8.90
N GLU A 523 -17.46 26.52 9.40
CA GLU A 523 -17.76 27.73 10.19
C GLU A 523 -16.87 27.82 11.42
N ALA A 524 -16.77 26.78 12.23
CA ALA A 524 -15.90 26.74 13.41
C ALA A 524 -14.42 26.98 13.07
N CYS A 525 -13.95 26.46 11.94
CA CYS A 525 -12.59 26.70 11.46
C CYS A 525 -12.41 28.16 11.01
N VAL A 526 -13.38 28.74 10.32
CA VAL A 526 -13.37 30.11 9.84
C VAL A 526 -13.33 31.07 11.03
N GLU A 527 -14.18 30.87 12.04
CA GLU A 527 -14.21 31.62 13.27
C GLU A 527 -12.90 31.54 14.04
N LYS A 528 -12.39 30.33 14.26
CA LYS A 528 -11.10 30.11 14.93
C LYS A 528 -9.93 30.83 14.24
N ASN A 529 -9.97 30.96 12.93
CA ASN A 529 -8.91 31.62 12.16
C ASN A 529 -9.22 33.09 11.84
N LYS A 530 -10.32 33.64 12.35
CA LYS A 530 -10.78 35.03 12.12
C LYS A 530 -10.88 35.38 10.64
N LEU A 531 -11.47 34.48 9.85
CA LEU A 531 -11.64 34.61 8.40
C LEU A 531 -13.11 34.96 8.11
N GLU A 532 -13.38 35.50 6.94
CA GLU A 532 -14.75 35.69 6.44
C GLU A 532 -15.23 34.41 5.72
N ILE A 533 -16.50 34.02 6.00
CA ILE A 533 -17.17 32.89 5.33
C ILE A 533 -17.18 33.10 3.81
N ARG A 534 -16.97 32.04 3.03
CA ARG A 534 -16.96 32.05 1.56
C ARG A 534 -15.84 32.84 0.92
N THR A 535 -14.88 33.34 1.68
CA THR A 535 -13.64 33.86 1.09
C THR A 535 -12.75 32.72 0.63
N MET A 536 -11.92 33.00 -0.37
CA MET A 536 -10.96 32.00 -0.85
C MET A 536 -9.93 31.62 0.21
N ALA A 537 -9.64 32.51 1.16
CA ALA A 537 -8.79 32.21 2.32
C ALA A 537 -9.44 31.19 3.23
N ALA A 538 -10.73 31.36 3.52
CA ALA A 538 -11.51 30.42 4.30
C ALA A 538 -11.63 29.06 3.60
N LEU A 539 -11.95 29.06 2.31
CA LEU A 539 -12.03 27.81 1.52
C LEU A 539 -10.72 27.04 1.49
N TYR A 540 -9.62 27.75 1.30
CA TYR A 540 -8.30 27.13 1.24
C TYR A 540 -7.86 26.57 2.62
N ARG A 541 -8.12 27.31 3.71
CA ARG A 541 -7.65 26.94 5.06
C ARG A 541 -8.57 25.96 5.78
N CYS A 542 -9.87 26.07 5.56
CA CYS A 542 -10.89 25.36 6.33
C CYS A 542 -11.62 24.27 5.51
N GLY A 543 -11.34 24.15 4.21
CA GLY A 543 -11.98 23.19 3.33
C GLY A 543 -13.11 23.79 2.50
N GLY A 544 -13.74 22.96 1.65
CA GLY A 544 -14.60 23.40 0.56
C GLY A 544 -16.12 23.35 0.80
N VAL A 545 -16.60 23.18 2.03
CA VAL A 545 -18.04 23.09 2.30
C VAL A 545 -18.52 24.44 2.81
N GLU A 546 -19.03 25.28 1.90
CA GLU A 546 -19.38 26.69 2.16
C GLU A 546 -20.83 26.92 2.52
N ARG A 547 -21.69 25.94 2.45
CA ARG A 547 -23.12 26.05 2.64
C ARG A 547 -23.78 24.73 3.04
N THR A 548 -24.98 24.82 3.58
CA THR A 548 -25.82 23.67 3.88
C THR A 548 -26.36 22.99 2.60
N TRP A 549 -27.00 21.86 2.78
CA TRP A 549 -27.59 21.08 1.69
C TRP A 549 -28.70 21.81 0.94
N THR A 550 -28.71 21.73 -0.37
CA THR A 550 -29.75 22.27 -1.26
C THR A 550 -30.32 21.19 -2.16
N THR A 551 -31.42 21.46 -2.83
CA THR A 551 -31.98 20.56 -3.85
C THR A 551 -31.00 20.32 -5.00
N GLY A 552 -30.22 21.32 -5.38
CA GLY A 552 -29.17 21.18 -6.41
C GLY A 552 -28.10 20.15 -6.07
N ASP A 553 -27.79 19.93 -4.77
CA ASP A 553 -26.85 18.87 -4.36
C ASP A 553 -27.43 17.47 -4.68
N ASN A 554 -28.76 17.31 -4.46
CA ASN A 554 -29.42 16.04 -4.77
C ASN A 554 -29.61 15.82 -6.28
N VAL A 555 -29.78 16.90 -7.05
CA VAL A 555 -29.81 16.88 -8.51
C VAL A 555 -28.47 16.39 -9.05
N ASN A 556 -27.34 16.96 -8.58
CA ASN A 556 -26.00 16.50 -8.95
C ASN A 556 -25.71 15.06 -8.50
N LEU A 557 -26.15 14.68 -7.29
CA LEU A 557 -26.02 13.33 -6.79
C LEU A 557 -26.71 12.30 -7.71
N ALA A 558 -27.90 12.65 -8.24
CA ALA A 558 -28.68 11.72 -9.07
C ALA A 558 -27.95 11.28 -10.34
N VAL A 559 -27.03 12.09 -10.84
CA VAL A 559 -26.18 11.77 -12.00
C VAL A 559 -24.75 11.38 -11.60
N GLY A 560 -24.48 11.16 -10.31
CA GLY A 560 -23.18 10.70 -9.83
C GLY A 560 -22.10 11.79 -9.78
N GLN A 561 -22.51 13.04 -9.72
CA GLN A 561 -21.66 14.24 -9.64
C GLN A 561 -21.71 14.86 -8.23
N GLY A 562 -21.16 16.06 -8.06
CA GLY A 562 -21.10 16.77 -6.79
C GLY A 562 -20.13 16.11 -5.80
N ASP A 563 -20.55 15.96 -4.55
CA ASP A 563 -19.71 15.41 -3.47
C ASP A 563 -19.70 13.87 -3.40
N LEU A 564 -20.44 13.18 -4.27
CA LEU A 564 -20.40 11.71 -4.32
C LEU A 564 -19.00 11.24 -4.66
N GLN A 565 -18.48 10.32 -3.85
CA GLN A 565 -17.19 9.71 -4.10
C GLN A 565 -17.27 8.19 -3.88
N ALA A 566 -16.79 7.42 -4.84
CA ALA A 566 -16.71 5.98 -4.74
C ALA A 566 -15.40 5.44 -5.38
N THR A 567 -14.94 4.31 -4.87
CA THR A 567 -13.83 3.58 -5.48
C THR A 567 -14.32 2.73 -6.65
N PRO A 568 -13.48 2.40 -7.63
CA PRO A 568 -13.82 1.42 -8.67
C PRO A 568 -14.31 0.09 -8.10
N LEU A 569 -13.76 -0.35 -6.99
CA LEU A 569 -14.20 -1.56 -6.30
C LEU A 569 -15.63 -1.45 -5.75
N GLN A 570 -16.01 -0.31 -5.17
CA GLN A 570 -17.39 -0.08 -4.70
C GLN A 570 -18.39 -0.09 -5.86
N VAL A 571 -18.02 0.49 -7.00
CA VAL A 571 -18.85 0.42 -8.22
C VAL A 571 -19.00 -1.04 -8.67
N ALA A 572 -17.91 -1.83 -8.65
CA ALA A 572 -17.98 -3.26 -9.00
C ALA A 572 -18.91 -4.05 -8.06
N VAL A 573 -18.87 -3.78 -6.75
CA VAL A 573 -19.79 -4.40 -5.77
C VAL A 573 -21.25 -4.05 -6.06
N ALA A 574 -21.54 -2.78 -6.35
CA ALA A 574 -22.89 -2.33 -6.65
C ALA A 574 -23.42 -2.96 -7.96
N TYR A 575 -22.59 -3.04 -9.00
CA TYR A 575 -22.95 -3.68 -10.26
C TYR A 575 -23.09 -5.21 -10.11
N SER A 576 -22.28 -5.83 -9.23
CA SER A 576 -22.48 -7.24 -8.87
C SER A 576 -23.86 -7.47 -8.24
N ALA A 577 -24.32 -6.57 -7.39
CA ALA A 577 -25.65 -6.67 -6.78
C ALA A 577 -26.79 -6.58 -7.84
N LEU A 578 -26.60 -5.76 -8.88
CA LEU A 578 -27.52 -5.73 -10.01
C LEU A 578 -27.48 -7.05 -10.81
N ALA A 579 -26.29 -7.61 -11.01
CA ALA A 579 -26.10 -8.86 -11.75
C ALA A 579 -26.69 -10.07 -11.01
N ASN A 580 -26.48 -10.19 -9.70
CA ASN A 580 -26.77 -11.37 -8.88
C ASN A 580 -28.05 -11.27 -8.02
N ASN A 581 -28.97 -10.40 -8.41
CA ASN A 581 -30.26 -10.22 -7.73
C ASN A 581 -30.13 -9.74 -6.28
N GLY A 582 -29.32 -8.71 -6.04
CA GLY A 582 -29.23 -7.99 -4.76
C GLY A 582 -28.28 -8.57 -3.71
N THR A 583 -27.49 -9.57 -4.04
CA THR A 583 -26.47 -10.08 -3.13
C THR A 583 -25.28 -9.13 -3.07
N ILE A 584 -24.99 -8.57 -1.89
CA ILE A 584 -23.81 -7.74 -1.66
C ILE A 584 -22.65 -8.66 -1.34
N VAL A 585 -21.80 -8.87 -2.31
CA VAL A 585 -20.60 -9.71 -2.17
C VAL A 585 -19.53 -9.00 -1.32
N LYS A 586 -18.65 -9.78 -0.73
CA LYS A 586 -17.43 -9.29 -0.12
C LYS A 586 -16.27 -9.55 -1.09
N PRO A 587 -15.63 -8.53 -1.69
CA PRO A 587 -14.49 -8.75 -2.56
C PRO A 587 -13.35 -9.46 -1.84
N HIS A 588 -12.63 -10.36 -2.53
CA HIS A 588 -11.51 -11.08 -1.96
C HIS A 588 -10.51 -11.55 -3.02
N PHE A 589 -9.25 -11.65 -2.61
CA PHE A 589 -8.16 -12.23 -3.40
C PHE A 589 -7.82 -13.65 -2.95
N GLY A 590 -7.85 -13.92 -1.64
CA GLY A 590 -7.47 -15.23 -1.12
C GLY A 590 -8.50 -16.30 -1.44
N GLN A 591 -8.05 -17.39 -2.07
CA GLN A 591 -8.85 -18.59 -2.34
C GLN A 591 -8.57 -19.68 -1.31
N ALA A 592 -7.29 -20.00 -1.11
CA ALA A 592 -6.87 -21.05 -0.19
C ALA A 592 -5.47 -20.80 0.38
N ILE A 593 -5.22 -21.41 1.53
CA ILE A 593 -3.88 -21.59 2.08
C ILE A 593 -3.44 -23.01 1.79
N GLU A 594 -2.27 -23.18 1.18
CA GLU A 594 -1.73 -24.46 0.76
C GLU A 594 -0.35 -24.72 1.41
N ASP A 595 0.07 -25.97 1.46
CA ASP A 595 1.43 -26.34 1.85
C ASP A 595 2.45 -26.04 0.73
N GLY A 596 3.73 -26.32 0.97
CA GLY A 596 4.79 -26.12 -0.02
C GLY A 596 4.62 -26.93 -1.31
N ASN A 597 3.84 -28.02 -1.28
CA ASN A 597 3.56 -28.92 -2.40
C ASN A 597 2.28 -28.55 -3.17
N GLY A 598 1.48 -27.61 -2.62
CA GLY A 598 0.23 -27.17 -3.23
C GLY A 598 -1.01 -27.95 -2.75
N VAL A 599 -0.88 -28.68 -1.66
CA VAL A 599 -2.03 -29.33 -1.03
C VAL A 599 -2.76 -28.29 -0.17
N THR A 600 -4.07 -28.17 -0.35
CA THR A 600 -4.89 -27.24 0.42
C THR A 600 -4.95 -27.64 1.88
N ILE A 601 -4.48 -26.74 2.75
CA ILE A 601 -4.58 -26.85 4.21
C ILE A 601 -5.88 -26.23 4.70
N GLN A 602 -6.24 -25.08 4.10
CA GLN A 602 -7.41 -24.32 4.52
C GLN A 602 -8.01 -23.60 3.31
N GLU A 603 -9.28 -23.86 3.02
CA GLU A 603 -10.07 -23.01 2.16
C GLU A 603 -10.34 -21.67 2.86
N LEU A 604 -10.37 -20.60 2.08
CA LEU A 604 -10.71 -19.27 2.57
C LEU A 604 -12.15 -18.92 2.13
N PRO A 605 -13.18 -19.45 2.82
CA PRO A 605 -14.55 -19.28 2.41
C PRO A 605 -14.95 -17.82 2.46
N ASN A 606 -15.56 -17.35 1.39
CA ASN A 606 -16.12 -16.01 1.32
C ASN A 606 -17.65 -16.08 1.43
N LYS A 607 -18.19 -15.40 2.43
CA LYS A 607 -19.64 -15.28 2.62
C LYS A 607 -20.08 -13.88 2.19
N PRO A 608 -21.23 -13.77 1.46
CA PRO A 608 -21.77 -12.48 1.12
C PRO A 608 -22.07 -11.67 2.39
N LYS A 609 -21.92 -10.35 2.32
CA LYS A 609 -22.19 -9.47 3.46
C LYS A 609 -23.66 -9.46 3.85
N ARG A 610 -24.54 -9.39 2.84
CA ARG A 610 -25.99 -9.34 3.01
C ARG A 610 -26.70 -9.51 1.67
N LYS A 611 -27.99 -9.71 1.71
CA LYS A 611 -28.87 -9.64 0.55
C LYS A 611 -29.79 -8.41 0.67
N VAL A 612 -29.90 -7.63 -0.38
CA VAL A 612 -30.85 -6.52 -0.54
C VAL A 612 -31.99 -7.03 -1.36
N LYS A 613 -33.23 -6.89 -0.86
CA LYS A 613 -34.40 -7.19 -1.66
C LYS A 613 -34.54 -6.10 -2.72
N ILE A 614 -34.54 -6.51 -3.96
CA ILE A 614 -34.77 -5.65 -5.13
C ILE A 614 -36.05 -6.15 -5.81
N ASP A 615 -36.95 -5.24 -6.14
CA ASP A 615 -38.14 -5.55 -6.90
C ASP A 615 -37.77 -6.10 -8.29
N PRO A 616 -38.31 -7.27 -8.72
CA PRO A 616 -37.94 -7.88 -10.00
C PRO A 616 -38.26 -7.00 -11.22
N GLU A 617 -39.35 -6.23 -11.21
CA GLU A 617 -39.74 -5.35 -12.30
C GLU A 617 -38.79 -4.13 -12.36
N ALA A 618 -38.55 -3.49 -11.23
CA ALA A 618 -37.56 -2.38 -11.14
C ALA A 618 -36.18 -2.81 -11.64
N ARG A 619 -35.72 -4.01 -11.23
CA ARG A 619 -34.48 -4.56 -11.70
C ARG A 619 -34.49 -4.85 -13.20
N ALA A 620 -35.58 -5.41 -13.73
CA ALA A 620 -35.67 -5.72 -15.15
C ALA A 620 -35.56 -4.47 -16.03
N VAL A 621 -36.21 -3.37 -15.64
CA VAL A 621 -36.10 -2.06 -16.32
C VAL A 621 -34.68 -1.52 -16.32
N VAL A 622 -34.00 -1.58 -15.18
CA VAL A 622 -32.58 -1.15 -15.08
C VAL A 622 -31.67 -2.01 -15.96
N LEU A 623 -31.88 -3.34 -15.95
CA LEU A 623 -31.09 -4.25 -16.79
C LEU A 623 -31.37 -4.03 -18.27
N ASP A 624 -32.62 -3.79 -18.66
CA ASP A 624 -32.97 -3.49 -20.05
C ASP A 624 -32.25 -2.23 -20.54
N GLY A 625 -32.32 -1.13 -19.79
CA GLY A 625 -31.63 0.11 -20.14
C GLY A 625 -30.09 -0.06 -20.26
N LEU A 626 -29.48 -0.83 -19.35
CA LEU A 626 -28.04 -1.15 -19.40
C LEU A 626 -27.66 -2.02 -20.61
N HIS A 627 -28.48 -2.97 -20.97
CA HIS A 627 -28.28 -3.81 -22.15
C HIS A 627 -28.36 -2.99 -23.43
N ARG A 628 -29.39 -2.19 -23.56
CA ARG A 628 -29.65 -1.30 -24.70
C ARG A 628 -28.54 -0.23 -24.83
N ALA A 629 -28.03 0.31 -23.73
CA ALA A 629 -26.91 1.25 -23.73
C ALA A 629 -25.62 0.66 -24.33
N ALA A 630 -25.44 -0.66 -24.22
CA ALA A 630 -24.27 -1.35 -24.73
C ALA A 630 -24.42 -1.92 -26.14
N THR A 631 -25.68 -2.14 -26.62
CA THR A 631 -25.94 -2.96 -27.82
C THR A 631 -26.81 -2.33 -28.88
N GLU A 632 -27.69 -1.38 -28.53
CA GLU A 632 -28.61 -0.76 -29.47
C GLU A 632 -28.05 0.54 -30.05
N GLU A 633 -28.51 0.87 -31.23
CA GLU A 633 -28.24 2.18 -31.86
C GLU A 633 -28.61 3.33 -30.91
N GLN A 634 -27.80 4.38 -30.87
CA GLN A 634 -27.85 5.49 -29.89
C GLN A 634 -27.54 5.10 -28.46
N GLY A 635 -27.21 3.84 -28.17
CA GLY A 635 -26.68 3.44 -26.87
C GLY A 635 -25.24 3.97 -26.66
N THR A 636 -24.96 4.46 -25.45
CA THR A 636 -23.73 5.20 -25.15
C THR A 636 -22.42 4.43 -25.37
N SER A 637 -22.46 3.10 -25.50
CA SER A 637 -21.30 2.25 -25.80
C SER A 637 -21.53 1.26 -26.94
N ALA A 638 -22.62 1.41 -27.68
CA ALA A 638 -22.97 0.48 -28.75
C ALA A 638 -21.90 0.38 -29.86
N ASP A 639 -21.29 1.50 -30.22
CA ASP A 639 -20.21 1.54 -31.22
C ASP A 639 -19.00 0.74 -30.75
N VAL A 640 -18.65 0.86 -29.47
CA VAL A 640 -17.53 0.13 -28.87
C VAL A 640 -17.77 -1.37 -28.92
N PHE A 641 -19.02 -1.81 -28.67
CA PHE A 641 -19.39 -3.23 -28.63
C PHE A 641 -20.01 -3.75 -29.91
N LYS A 642 -19.95 -2.99 -31.01
CA LYS A 642 -20.37 -3.47 -32.34
C LYS A 642 -19.64 -4.77 -32.69
N GLY A 643 -20.44 -5.82 -33.03
CA GLY A 643 -19.94 -7.17 -33.30
C GLY A 643 -19.62 -8.01 -32.05
N TRP A 644 -20.03 -7.57 -30.85
CA TRP A 644 -19.92 -8.38 -29.63
C TRP A 644 -20.80 -9.63 -29.74
N PRO A 645 -20.31 -10.84 -29.37
CA PRO A 645 -21.11 -12.07 -29.48
C PRO A 645 -22.35 -12.02 -28.62
N LYS A 646 -23.50 -12.36 -29.24
CA LYS A 646 -24.83 -12.27 -28.60
C LYS A 646 -25.03 -13.25 -27.44
N GLU A 647 -24.28 -14.35 -27.42
CA GLU A 647 -24.27 -15.34 -26.34
C GLU A 647 -23.73 -14.77 -25.02
N TYR A 648 -22.90 -13.72 -25.09
CA TYR A 648 -22.41 -13.01 -23.90
C TYR A 648 -23.22 -11.73 -23.71
N ARG A 649 -24.46 -11.87 -23.24
CA ARG A 649 -25.36 -10.73 -23.05
C ARG A 649 -24.74 -9.67 -22.14
N LEU A 650 -24.38 -8.53 -22.70
CA LEU A 650 -23.67 -7.46 -22.06
C LEU A 650 -24.65 -6.41 -21.50
N TYR A 651 -24.34 -5.95 -20.29
CA TYR A 651 -25.01 -4.85 -19.60
C TYR A 651 -23.95 -3.82 -19.26
N GLY A 652 -24.06 -2.57 -19.75
CA GLY A 652 -22.99 -1.59 -19.60
C GLY A 652 -23.50 -0.17 -19.41
N LYS A 653 -22.69 0.66 -18.77
CA LYS A 653 -22.95 2.09 -18.59
C LYS A 653 -21.67 2.88 -18.66
N THR A 654 -21.63 3.86 -19.55
CA THR A 654 -20.60 4.90 -19.62
C THR A 654 -20.77 5.90 -18.50
N GLY A 655 -19.69 6.52 -18.09
CA GLY A 655 -19.67 7.65 -17.18
C GLY A 655 -18.60 8.65 -17.62
N THR A 656 -18.92 9.91 -17.46
CA THR A 656 -18.01 11.03 -17.68
C THR A 656 -18.13 11.97 -16.49
N VAL A 657 -16.99 12.35 -15.92
CA VAL A 657 -16.96 13.23 -14.75
C VAL A 657 -16.20 14.49 -15.11
N GLU A 658 -16.88 15.61 -15.07
CA GLU A 658 -16.26 16.92 -15.25
C GLU A 658 -15.30 17.25 -14.11
N ARG A 659 -14.10 17.69 -14.44
CA ARG A 659 -13.05 18.03 -13.47
C ARG A 659 -12.31 19.35 -13.80
N PRO A 660 -13.02 20.45 -14.03
CA PRO A 660 -12.36 21.70 -14.40
C PRO A 660 -11.31 22.12 -13.33
N PRO A 661 -10.12 22.64 -13.73
CA PRO A 661 -9.68 22.92 -15.09
C PRO A 661 -9.02 21.71 -15.81
N ASN A 662 -9.11 20.51 -15.26
CA ASN A 662 -8.57 19.30 -15.89
C ASN A 662 -9.58 18.72 -16.87
N PRO A 663 -9.12 17.96 -17.87
CA PRO A 663 -9.97 17.15 -18.72
C PRO A 663 -10.77 16.12 -17.92
N ASP A 664 -11.89 15.68 -18.50
CA ASP A 664 -12.85 14.78 -17.88
C ASP A 664 -12.26 13.42 -17.55
N GLN A 665 -12.81 12.80 -16.51
CA GLN A 665 -12.48 11.44 -16.13
C GLN A 665 -13.44 10.46 -16.75
N SER A 666 -12.89 9.51 -17.50
CA SER A 666 -13.63 8.45 -18.19
C SER A 666 -13.96 7.30 -17.25
N TRP A 667 -15.19 6.80 -17.33
CA TRP A 667 -15.67 5.63 -16.59
C TRP A 667 -16.46 4.67 -17.48
N TYR A 668 -16.30 3.40 -17.21
CA TYR A 668 -17.20 2.36 -17.75
C TYR A 668 -17.41 1.25 -16.71
N ALA A 669 -18.66 0.88 -16.48
CA ALA A 669 -19.02 -0.24 -15.62
C ALA A 669 -19.94 -1.17 -16.40
N CYS A 670 -19.60 -2.46 -16.45
CA CYS A 670 -20.37 -3.45 -17.20
C CYS A 670 -20.31 -4.83 -16.54
N PHE A 671 -21.22 -5.69 -16.97
CA PHE A 671 -21.21 -7.10 -16.58
C PHE A 671 -21.85 -8.01 -17.65
N VAL A 672 -21.43 -9.26 -17.62
CA VAL A 672 -22.09 -10.41 -18.22
C VAL A 672 -22.48 -11.31 -17.06
N LYS A 673 -23.77 -11.60 -16.88
CA LYS A 673 -24.28 -12.34 -15.72
C LYS A 673 -24.66 -13.77 -16.00
N ASP A 674 -24.87 -14.09 -17.28
CA ASP A 674 -25.39 -15.38 -17.73
C ASP A 674 -24.23 -16.32 -18.13
N GLY A 675 -24.44 -17.63 -18.05
CA GLY A 675 -23.42 -18.63 -18.34
C GLY A 675 -22.49 -18.98 -17.16
N ASP A 676 -21.48 -19.80 -17.43
CA ASP A 676 -20.59 -20.37 -16.40
C ASP A 676 -19.52 -19.39 -15.90
N ARG A 677 -19.23 -18.35 -16.66
CA ARG A 677 -18.16 -17.38 -16.40
C ARG A 677 -18.68 -15.94 -16.26
N PRO A 678 -19.62 -15.66 -15.35
CA PRO A 678 -20.10 -14.31 -15.15
C PRO A 678 -18.97 -13.40 -14.65
N ILE A 679 -19.03 -12.13 -15.05
CA ILE A 679 -17.99 -11.16 -14.71
C ILE A 679 -18.57 -9.74 -14.65
N VAL A 680 -18.11 -8.96 -13.68
CA VAL A 680 -18.29 -7.51 -13.62
C VAL A 680 -16.95 -6.85 -13.90
N ILE A 681 -16.95 -5.82 -14.76
CA ILE A 681 -15.76 -5.03 -15.05
C ILE A 681 -16.08 -3.54 -14.83
N VAL A 682 -15.20 -2.88 -14.11
CA VAL A 682 -15.20 -1.42 -13.94
C VAL A 682 -13.86 -0.89 -14.38
N VAL A 683 -13.86 0.13 -15.23
CA VAL A 683 -12.64 0.82 -15.68
C VAL A 683 -12.81 2.31 -15.48
N THR A 684 -11.75 2.98 -15.01
CA THR A 684 -11.67 4.44 -14.98
C THR A 684 -10.31 4.92 -15.47
N VAL A 685 -10.32 6.04 -16.21
CA VAL A 685 -9.11 6.71 -16.72
C VAL A 685 -9.17 8.19 -16.36
N GLU A 686 -8.24 8.63 -15.51
CA GLU A 686 -8.11 10.05 -15.16
C GLU A 686 -7.68 10.85 -16.43
N ARG A 687 -8.39 11.92 -16.75
CA ARG A 687 -8.21 12.70 -17.99
C ARG A 687 -8.41 11.83 -19.25
N GLY A 688 -9.32 10.88 -19.16
CA GLY A 688 -9.60 9.94 -20.24
C GLY A 688 -10.61 10.43 -21.27
N GLY A 689 -11.21 11.61 -21.07
CA GLY A 689 -12.33 12.07 -21.89
C GLY A 689 -13.63 11.32 -21.58
N PHE A 690 -14.42 11.07 -22.58
CA PHE A 690 -15.70 10.38 -22.44
C PHE A 690 -15.55 8.88 -22.15
N GLY A 691 -16.57 8.30 -21.50
CA GLY A 691 -16.58 6.87 -21.14
C GLY A 691 -16.39 5.95 -22.35
N ALA A 692 -16.97 6.28 -23.48
CA ALA A 692 -16.87 5.52 -24.73
C ALA A 692 -15.49 5.65 -25.42
N GLU A 693 -14.72 6.70 -25.13
CA GLU A 693 -13.42 6.93 -25.79
C GLU A 693 -12.31 6.05 -25.25
N THR A 694 -12.27 5.84 -23.92
CA THR A 694 -11.13 5.15 -23.29
C THR A 694 -11.53 4.01 -22.36
N ALA A 695 -12.49 4.23 -21.43
CA ALA A 695 -12.82 3.22 -20.41
C ALA A 695 -13.60 2.03 -20.99
N ALA A 696 -14.60 2.25 -21.86
CA ALA A 696 -15.36 1.18 -22.48
C ALA A 696 -14.51 0.31 -23.42
N PRO A 697 -13.66 0.86 -24.29
CA PRO A 697 -12.72 0.08 -25.10
C PRO A 697 -11.79 -0.80 -24.27
N ALA A 698 -11.29 -0.30 -23.13
CA ALA A 698 -10.47 -1.11 -22.23
C ALA A 698 -11.27 -2.27 -21.62
N ALA A 699 -12.51 -2.00 -21.18
CA ALA A 699 -13.40 -3.05 -20.66
C ALA A 699 -13.69 -4.11 -21.72
N ARG A 700 -13.91 -3.72 -23.00
CA ARG A 700 -14.09 -4.65 -24.11
C ARG A 700 -12.87 -5.56 -24.30
N LEU A 701 -11.65 -5.04 -24.23
CA LEU A 701 -10.44 -5.86 -24.32
C LEU A 701 -10.35 -6.88 -23.18
N ILE A 702 -10.69 -6.48 -21.94
CA ILE A 702 -10.70 -7.38 -20.78
C ILE A 702 -11.74 -8.48 -20.97
N LEU A 703 -12.96 -8.12 -21.40
CA LEU A 703 -14.02 -9.08 -21.72
C LEU A 703 -13.62 -10.03 -22.84
N SER A 704 -12.99 -9.51 -23.93
CA SER A 704 -12.50 -10.32 -25.03
C SER A 704 -11.46 -11.35 -24.59
N GLN A 705 -10.59 -11.00 -23.65
CA GLN A 705 -9.68 -11.98 -23.04
C GLN A 705 -10.42 -13.01 -22.20
N TRP A 706 -11.41 -12.59 -21.42
CA TRP A 706 -12.15 -13.48 -20.54
C TRP A 706 -12.99 -14.51 -21.29
N PHE A 707 -13.63 -14.11 -22.38
CA PHE A 707 -14.50 -14.95 -23.21
C PHE A 707 -13.84 -15.52 -24.46
N ASP A 708 -12.51 -15.34 -24.60
CA ASP A 708 -11.73 -15.80 -25.76
C ASP A 708 -12.26 -15.26 -27.11
N VAL A 709 -12.83 -14.04 -27.10
CA VAL A 709 -13.27 -13.36 -28.31
C VAL A 709 -12.03 -12.94 -29.12
N LYS A 710 -12.01 -13.29 -30.42
CA LYS A 710 -10.86 -13.05 -31.31
C LYS A 710 -10.63 -11.57 -31.60
N ASP A 711 -11.70 -10.76 -31.66
CA ASP A 711 -11.61 -9.32 -31.91
C ASP A 711 -11.11 -8.61 -30.63
N ARG A 712 -9.83 -8.31 -30.63
CA ARG A 712 -9.10 -7.65 -29.53
C ARG A 712 -8.54 -6.29 -29.94
N GLU A 713 -9.24 -5.59 -30.84
CA GLU A 713 -8.89 -4.22 -31.18
C GLU A 713 -9.40 -3.23 -30.14
N PHE A 714 -8.64 -2.17 -29.94
CA PHE A 714 -9.08 -1.03 -29.14
C PHE A 714 -9.97 -0.14 -30.03
N LYS A 715 -11.26 -0.25 -29.85
CA LYS A 715 -12.26 0.51 -30.64
C LYS A 715 -12.78 1.65 -29.78
N ALA A 716 -12.24 2.85 -29.98
CA ALA A 716 -12.81 4.03 -29.39
C ALA A 716 -14.21 4.27 -29.98
N GLY A 717 -15.20 4.48 -29.11
CA GLY A 717 -16.54 4.84 -29.52
C GLY A 717 -16.59 6.31 -29.96
N THR A 718 -17.51 6.60 -30.87
CA THR A 718 -17.88 7.97 -31.15
C THR A 718 -18.88 8.41 -30.09
N ASP A 719 -18.61 9.55 -29.47
CA ASP A 719 -19.48 10.12 -28.45
C ASP A 719 -20.77 10.65 -29.11
N GLN A 720 -21.74 9.74 -29.35
CA GLN A 720 -23.05 10.09 -29.91
C GLN A 720 -24.06 10.50 -28.84
N SER A 721 -23.77 10.26 -27.58
CA SER A 721 -24.74 10.44 -26.48
C SER A 721 -24.21 11.22 -25.28
N ASN A 722 -23.02 11.74 -25.38
CA ASN A 722 -22.47 12.59 -24.34
C ASN A 722 -22.13 13.95 -24.88
#